data_04b75a59a81bf539243a1f451ba38e66
#
_entry.id   04b75a59a81bf539243a1f451ba38e66
#
_cell.length_a   1.000
_cell.length_b   1.000
_cell.length_c   1.000
_cell.angle_alpha   90.00
_cell.angle_beta   90.00
_cell.angle_gamma   90.00
#
_symmetry.space_group_name_H-M   'P 1'
#
loop_
_entity.id
_entity.type
_entity.pdbx_description
1 polymer ?
#
loop_
_entity_poly.entity_id
_entity_poly.type
_entity_poly.pdbx_seq_one_letter_code
_entity_poly.pdbx_strand_id
1 'polypeptide(L)'
;PCAEESPLTRPLAVVADSFTHAADTESASKKELEHTGSFVKTARSWLVRAVERSWKNLMADLACCSQRGLSERFDGSIGAGTVLFPLGGQFQSTPEAGMAARIPVLNGETSTVSLMSYGYDPRVAQWSPWHGGQVAVLSSLAKIAALGGNPATCRLSFQEYFERTIDEISWGKPAAALLGALEAQKVCGTAAIGGKDSMSGSFQELKVPPTLVSFAVATENQQKVRGGSFVAAGHKVYLISVPYGESLDPNFEIFNKNAQALYQLSDKVAAAYPVGAGGVAEAVTKMAFGNKIGLSMKGAIPLAAGVTEKALPAEAAALFVPAYGSIIVELKEDLSAADFVAAGFVENTVHELGKTVDEPVLSADLPGIGLVAVKLEELETAWEGTLAKVFPPVSGVQQQPLPGFATGIHESLQQARENGIGAVAAEPAASVTILKGAKPRILLPVFPGTNCEFDMKRAFQLAGGEVKILVFRNNTPAALAESLKELATEISQAQILAFSGGFSAGDEPDGSGKFIANVIREPGISNQVMELLKNRDGLVLGICNGFQALIKTGLVPYGEILEPVQSMPTLTYNTIGRHISRFTRTRLVSALSPWASHPSVVEDVVHWVPISHGEGRIIISEELARDLFRKGQVFTQYVDASGAVAASEPDNPNGSAYAIEGLTSPDGRVLGKMGHSERTMGPDLQKGTPFLMGNVTGNGGIGKNQSSCQNIFAAGVSYFL
;
A
#
# COMPACT_ATOMS: atom_id res chain seq x y z
N PRO A 1 -2.08 29.86 -25.96
CA PRO A 1 -1.85 28.56 -26.59
C PRO A 1 -3.03 28.18 -27.49
N CYS A 2 -2.75 27.46 -28.60
CA CYS A 2 -3.80 26.97 -29.50
C CYS A 2 -4.49 25.77 -28.91
N ALA A 3 -5.83 25.71 -28.96
CA ALA A 3 -6.62 24.57 -28.45
C ALA A 3 -6.28 23.26 -29.18
N GLU A 4 -5.89 23.36 -30.46
CA GLU A 4 -5.46 22.19 -31.27
C GLU A 4 -4.18 21.53 -30.76
N GLU A 5 -3.35 22.24 -29.98
CA GLU A 5 -2.11 21.73 -29.38
C GLU A 5 -2.29 21.36 -27.91
N SER A 6 -3.49 21.53 -27.36
CA SER A 6 -3.75 21.31 -25.94
C SER A 6 -3.75 19.85 -25.56
N PRO A 7 -3.00 19.44 -24.53
CA PRO A 7 -3.09 18.09 -23.97
C PRO A 7 -4.43 17.80 -23.27
N LEU A 8 -5.26 18.82 -23.03
CA LEU A 8 -6.62 18.65 -22.45
C LEU A 8 -7.65 18.15 -23.48
N THR A 9 -7.38 18.30 -24.77
CA THR A 9 -8.27 17.90 -25.87
C THR A 9 -7.76 16.68 -26.65
N ARG A 10 -6.63 16.12 -26.24
CA ARG A 10 -5.98 15.01 -26.89
C ARG A 10 -5.65 13.87 -25.89
N PRO A 11 -5.76 12.62 -26.33
CA PRO A 11 -5.20 11.50 -25.56
C PRO A 11 -3.68 11.59 -25.51
N LEU A 12 -3.05 10.77 -24.67
CA LEU A 12 -1.60 10.60 -24.69
C LEU A 12 -1.13 10.17 -26.08
N ALA A 13 0.04 10.66 -26.53
CA ALA A 13 0.56 10.41 -27.90
C ALA A 13 0.62 8.91 -28.24
N VAL A 14 0.99 8.08 -27.28
CA VAL A 14 1.04 6.61 -27.43
C VAL A 14 -0.30 5.98 -27.89
N VAL A 15 -1.42 6.62 -27.56
CA VAL A 15 -2.77 6.18 -27.98
C VAL A 15 -2.98 6.53 -29.44
N ALA A 16 -2.70 7.79 -29.85
CA ALA A 16 -2.83 8.22 -31.24
C ALA A 16 -1.91 7.45 -32.20
N ASP A 17 -0.66 7.22 -31.81
CA ASP A 17 0.32 6.43 -32.58
C ASP A 17 -0.15 4.99 -32.79
N SER A 18 -0.85 4.40 -31.84
CA SER A 18 -1.41 3.04 -31.96
C SER A 18 -2.46 2.93 -33.06
N PHE A 19 -3.26 3.98 -33.27
CA PHE A 19 -4.23 4.05 -34.35
C PHE A 19 -3.56 4.28 -35.70
N THR A 20 -2.55 5.15 -35.77
CA THR A 20 -1.81 5.49 -37.01
C THR A 20 -1.07 4.27 -37.56
N HIS A 21 -0.30 3.57 -36.73
CA HIS A 21 0.41 2.33 -37.12
C HIS A 21 -0.54 1.21 -37.54
N ALA A 22 -1.70 1.12 -36.94
CA ALA A 22 -2.69 0.15 -37.33
C ALA A 22 -3.29 0.49 -38.72
N ALA A 23 -3.49 1.78 -39.04
CA ALA A 23 -3.96 2.21 -40.35
C ALA A 23 -2.94 1.94 -41.46
N ASP A 24 -1.64 2.09 -41.20
CA ASP A 24 -0.55 1.83 -42.16
C ASP A 24 -0.42 0.32 -42.50
N THR A 25 -0.58 -0.55 -41.52
CA THR A 25 -0.58 -2.00 -41.72
C THR A 25 -1.77 -2.49 -42.54
N GLU A 26 -2.91 -1.83 -42.46
CA GLU A 26 -4.11 -2.17 -43.23
C GLU A 26 -4.06 -1.63 -44.67
N SER A 27 -3.38 -0.51 -44.92
CA SER A 27 -3.17 -0.01 -46.29
C SER A 27 -2.37 -0.99 -47.15
N ALA A 28 -1.50 -1.81 -46.53
CA ALA A 28 -0.77 -2.89 -47.17
C ALA A 28 -1.66 -4.11 -47.53
N SER A 29 -2.68 -4.39 -46.69
CA SER A 29 -3.63 -5.51 -46.95
C SER A 29 -4.86 -5.09 -47.76
N LYS A 30 -5.11 -3.78 -47.95
CA LYS A 30 -6.23 -3.31 -48.83
C LYS A 30 -6.14 -3.77 -50.26
N LYS A 31 -4.96 -4.01 -50.79
CA LYS A 31 -4.78 -4.54 -52.15
C LYS A 31 -5.27 -5.98 -52.36
N GLU A 32 -5.44 -6.75 -51.29
CA GLU A 32 -5.93 -8.14 -51.36
C GLU A 32 -7.44 -8.30 -51.07
N LEU A 33 -8.13 -7.28 -50.51
CA LEU A 33 -9.49 -7.41 -50.00
C LEU A 33 -10.60 -6.74 -50.81
N GLU A 34 -10.29 -6.17 -51.99
CA GLU A 34 -11.29 -5.50 -52.87
C GLU A 34 -12.34 -6.46 -53.50
N HIS A 35 -12.30 -7.74 -53.20
CA HIS A 35 -13.16 -8.75 -53.87
C HIS A 35 -14.23 -9.40 -52.99
N THR A 36 -14.45 -9.00 -51.72
CA THR A 36 -15.53 -9.64 -50.93
C THR A 36 -16.27 -8.64 -50.07
N GLY A 37 -17.60 -8.72 -49.99
CA GLY A 37 -18.51 -7.90 -49.19
C GLY A 37 -18.29 -7.97 -47.67
N SER A 38 -17.06 -8.24 -47.24
CA SER A 38 -16.54 -8.38 -45.87
C SER A 38 -15.99 -7.07 -45.29
N PHE A 39 -15.93 -5.96 -46.06
CA PHE A 39 -15.23 -4.72 -45.68
C PHE A 39 -15.68 -4.13 -44.35
N VAL A 40 -16.97 -4.06 -44.07
CA VAL A 40 -17.51 -3.48 -42.83
C VAL A 40 -17.17 -4.31 -41.60
N LYS A 41 -17.20 -5.65 -41.71
CA LYS A 41 -16.80 -6.54 -40.59
C LYS A 41 -15.29 -6.46 -40.31
N THR A 42 -14.49 -6.34 -41.34
CA THR A 42 -13.03 -6.23 -41.23
C THR A 42 -12.63 -4.90 -40.63
N ALA A 43 -13.24 -3.77 -41.05
CA ALA A 43 -12.98 -2.43 -40.51
C ALA A 43 -13.37 -2.33 -39.02
N ARG A 44 -14.53 -2.89 -38.63
CA ARG A 44 -14.92 -2.94 -37.20
C ARG A 44 -13.95 -3.76 -36.36
N SER A 45 -13.56 -4.94 -36.83
CA SER A 45 -12.59 -5.78 -36.10
C SER A 45 -11.24 -5.10 -35.95
N TRP A 46 -10.83 -4.29 -36.93
CA TRP A 46 -9.61 -3.49 -36.84
C TRP A 46 -9.72 -2.39 -35.78
N LEU A 47 -10.80 -1.60 -35.77
CA LEU A 47 -11.03 -0.54 -34.78
C LEU A 47 -11.03 -1.11 -33.36
N VAL A 48 -11.68 -2.24 -33.11
CA VAL A 48 -11.66 -2.91 -31.81
C VAL A 48 -10.22 -3.22 -31.38
N ARG A 49 -9.43 -3.87 -32.26
CA ARG A 49 -8.03 -4.18 -31.94
C ARG A 49 -7.16 -2.94 -31.74
N ALA A 50 -7.44 -1.85 -32.45
CA ALA A 50 -6.74 -0.59 -32.28
C ALA A 50 -7.00 0.01 -30.88
N VAL A 51 -8.27 -0.01 -30.43
CA VAL A 51 -8.64 0.46 -29.07
C VAL A 51 -8.01 -0.43 -28.01
N GLU A 52 -8.04 -1.75 -28.14
CA GLU A 52 -7.43 -2.70 -27.19
C GLU A 52 -5.92 -2.48 -27.08
N ARG A 53 -5.24 -2.27 -28.20
CA ARG A 53 -3.80 -1.94 -28.23
C ARG A 53 -3.51 -0.60 -27.58
N SER A 54 -4.32 0.41 -27.89
CA SER A 54 -4.19 1.77 -27.33
C SER A 54 -4.34 1.73 -25.81
N TRP A 55 -5.26 0.92 -25.29
CA TRP A 55 -5.46 0.76 -23.85
C TRP A 55 -4.25 0.15 -23.17
N LYS A 56 -3.65 -0.89 -23.75
CA LYS A 56 -2.41 -1.49 -23.23
C LYS A 56 -1.23 -0.52 -23.29
N ASN A 57 -1.06 0.19 -24.40
CA ASN A 57 0.02 1.18 -24.56
C ASN A 57 -0.15 2.37 -23.61
N LEU A 58 -1.40 2.79 -23.35
CA LEU A 58 -1.71 3.80 -22.34
C LEU A 58 -1.18 3.40 -20.96
N MET A 59 -1.42 2.17 -20.54
CA MET A 59 -0.96 1.70 -19.23
C MET A 59 0.56 1.62 -19.13
N ALA A 60 1.25 1.45 -20.27
CA ALA A 60 2.70 1.47 -20.35
C ALA A 60 3.31 2.90 -20.46
N ASP A 61 2.50 3.94 -20.68
CA ASP A 61 2.99 5.32 -20.74
C ASP A 61 3.53 5.80 -19.38
N LEU A 62 4.60 6.61 -19.39
CA LEU A 62 5.22 7.14 -18.15
C LEU A 62 4.26 7.95 -17.28
N ALA A 63 3.25 8.58 -17.88
CA ALA A 63 2.21 9.31 -17.13
C ALA A 63 1.25 8.39 -16.36
N CYS A 64 1.12 7.12 -16.78
CA CYS A 64 0.15 6.18 -16.25
C CYS A 64 0.77 4.98 -15.53
N CYS A 65 2.01 4.57 -15.89
CA CYS A 65 2.66 3.33 -15.48
C CYS A 65 2.85 3.19 -13.97
N SER A 66 3.13 1.98 -13.54
CA SER A 66 3.36 1.63 -12.13
C SER A 66 4.62 2.27 -11.55
N GLN A 67 4.49 2.82 -10.36
CA GLN A 67 5.60 3.25 -9.51
C GLN A 67 5.81 2.31 -8.31
N ARG A 68 5.27 1.08 -8.36
CA ARG A 68 5.34 0.10 -7.27
C ARG A 68 6.77 -0.08 -6.77
N GLY A 69 7.72 -0.38 -7.66
CA GLY A 69 9.11 -0.61 -7.29
C GLY A 69 9.81 0.58 -6.64
N LEU A 70 9.27 1.78 -6.77
CA LEU A 70 9.72 2.99 -6.07
C LEU A 70 8.98 3.17 -4.75
N SER A 71 7.64 3.08 -4.74
CA SER A 71 6.81 3.35 -3.55
C SER A 71 7.06 2.34 -2.41
N GLU A 72 7.26 1.06 -2.73
CA GLU A 72 7.53 0.00 -1.73
C GLU A 72 8.91 0.11 -1.06
N ARG A 73 9.75 1.07 -1.44
CA ARG A 73 11.03 1.37 -0.75
C ARG A 73 10.84 2.14 0.55
N PHE A 74 9.66 2.69 0.77
CA PHE A 74 9.35 3.53 1.92
C PHE A 74 8.38 2.82 2.85
N ASP A 75 8.63 2.93 4.16
CA ASP A 75 7.77 2.34 5.17
C ASP A 75 6.38 3.00 5.17
N GLY A 76 5.38 2.26 4.71
CA GLY A 76 3.99 2.71 4.65
C GLY A 76 3.19 2.43 5.93
N SER A 77 3.75 1.76 6.93
CA SER A 77 3.01 1.25 8.09
C SER A 77 3.48 1.77 9.45
N ILE A 78 4.61 2.46 9.51
CA ILE A 78 5.17 2.99 10.76
C ILE A 78 4.17 3.86 11.51
N GLY A 79 4.12 3.73 12.84
CA GLY A 79 3.20 4.47 13.71
C GLY A 79 1.81 3.86 13.80
N ALA A 80 1.53 2.75 13.09
CA ALA A 80 0.25 2.02 13.07
C ALA A 80 -0.98 2.92 12.78
N GLY A 81 -0.76 4.09 12.18
CA GLY A 81 -1.81 5.07 11.87
C GLY A 81 -2.31 5.05 10.44
N THR A 82 -1.63 4.34 9.54
CA THR A 82 -1.95 4.33 8.12
C THR A 82 -3.32 3.67 7.86
N VAL A 83 -4.20 4.41 7.19
CA VAL A 83 -5.54 3.96 6.79
C VAL A 83 -5.55 3.54 5.32
N LEU A 84 -4.88 4.29 4.45
CA LEU A 84 -4.67 3.95 3.05
C LEU A 84 -3.18 3.75 2.78
N PHE A 85 -2.83 2.56 2.32
CA PHE A 85 -1.49 2.25 1.82
C PHE A 85 -1.30 2.79 0.40
N PRO A 86 -0.06 2.95 -0.08
CA PRO A 86 0.19 3.43 -1.44
C PRO A 86 -0.48 2.60 -2.53
N LEU A 87 -0.64 1.30 -2.29
CA LEU A 87 -1.30 0.36 -3.20
C LEU A 87 -2.40 -0.39 -2.46
N GLY A 88 -3.65 -0.15 -2.85
CA GLY A 88 -4.85 -0.70 -2.24
C GLY A 88 -5.38 -1.99 -2.89
N GLY A 89 -6.44 -2.52 -2.26
CA GLY A 89 -7.09 -3.78 -2.66
C GLY A 89 -6.37 -5.03 -2.17
N GLN A 90 -7.02 -6.16 -2.29
CA GLN A 90 -6.52 -7.46 -1.83
C GLN A 90 -5.18 -7.86 -2.49
N PHE A 91 -4.96 -7.44 -3.75
CA PHE A 91 -3.73 -7.69 -4.48
C PHE A 91 -2.72 -6.53 -4.38
N GLN A 92 -3.05 -5.47 -3.60
CA GLN A 92 -2.20 -4.29 -3.42
C GLN A 92 -1.71 -3.74 -4.76
N SER A 93 -2.62 -3.54 -5.72
CA SER A 93 -2.30 -3.14 -7.09
C SER A 93 -3.00 -1.85 -7.53
N THR A 94 -4.02 -1.35 -6.83
CA THR A 94 -4.61 -0.03 -7.10
C THR A 94 -3.78 1.05 -6.45
N PRO A 95 -3.11 1.95 -7.20
CA PRO A 95 -2.45 3.11 -6.62
C PRO A 95 -3.51 4.03 -6.01
N GLU A 96 -3.41 4.33 -4.72
CA GLU A 96 -4.38 5.18 -4.04
C GLU A 96 -4.24 6.65 -4.47
N ALA A 97 -5.36 7.37 -4.51
CA ALA A 97 -5.39 8.75 -4.97
C ALA A 97 -4.64 9.72 -4.04
N GLY A 98 -4.41 9.33 -2.80
CA GLY A 98 -3.67 10.09 -1.80
C GLY A 98 -3.48 9.29 -0.53
N MET A 99 -2.93 9.93 0.48
CA MET A 99 -2.63 9.36 1.79
C MET A 99 -3.78 9.61 2.76
N ALA A 100 -4.10 8.61 3.58
CA ALA A 100 -4.93 8.76 4.77
C ALA A 100 -4.25 8.10 5.96
N ALA A 101 -4.02 8.86 7.03
CA ALA A 101 -3.42 8.35 8.26
C ALA A 101 -4.07 9.00 9.48
N ARG A 102 -4.25 8.23 10.55
CA ARG A 102 -4.76 8.74 11.82
C ARG A 102 -3.77 9.74 12.41
N ILE A 103 -4.29 10.80 12.99
CA ILE A 103 -3.47 11.79 13.68
C ILE A 103 -2.92 11.14 14.93
N PRO A 104 -1.58 11.15 15.17
CA PRO A 104 -1.00 10.61 16.37
C PRO A 104 -1.41 11.48 17.58
N VAL A 105 -1.89 10.85 18.64
CA VAL A 105 -2.24 11.51 19.90
C VAL A 105 -1.51 10.87 21.06
N LEU A 106 -1.13 11.70 22.04
CA LEU A 106 -0.45 11.22 23.24
C LEU A 106 -1.50 10.58 24.18
N ASN A 107 -1.20 9.36 24.64
CA ASN A 107 -1.98 8.63 25.65
C ASN A 107 -3.46 8.43 25.28
N GLY A 108 -3.76 8.19 23.99
CA GLY A 108 -5.12 7.98 23.54
C GLY A 108 -5.20 7.47 22.11
N GLU A 109 -6.43 7.33 21.62
CA GLU A 109 -6.79 6.94 20.26
C GLU A 109 -7.69 8.00 19.63
N THR A 110 -7.64 8.15 18.32
CA THR A 110 -8.54 9.02 17.57
C THR A 110 -9.00 8.37 16.29
N SER A 111 -10.23 8.65 15.87
CA SER A 111 -10.75 8.33 14.54
C SER A 111 -10.52 9.45 13.52
N THR A 112 -9.92 10.56 13.94
CA THR A 112 -9.57 11.66 13.03
C THR A 112 -8.35 11.27 12.20
N VAL A 113 -8.49 11.41 10.89
CA VAL A 113 -7.41 11.18 9.92
C VAL A 113 -6.97 12.48 9.26
N SER A 114 -5.71 12.55 8.90
CA SER A 114 -5.19 13.50 7.92
C SER A 114 -5.30 12.88 6.55
N LEU A 115 -5.90 13.60 5.60
CA LEU A 115 -5.92 13.28 4.19
C LEU A 115 -4.94 14.20 3.47
N MET A 116 -4.10 13.63 2.61
CA MET A 116 -3.16 14.41 1.81
C MET A 116 -3.14 13.91 0.37
N SER A 117 -3.11 14.83 -0.56
CA SER A 117 -3.02 14.56 -1.99
C SER A 117 -2.14 15.59 -2.69
N TYR A 118 -1.84 15.35 -3.97
CA TYR A 118 -1.18 16.33 -4.82
C TYR A 118 -1.79 16.35 -6.22
N GLY A 119 -1.59 17.46 -6.94
CA GLY A 119 -1.97 17.63 -8.33
C GLY A 119 -0.85 18.29 -9.12
N TYR A 120 -0.58 17.76 -10.32
CA TYR A 120 0.37 18.29 -11.30
C TYR A 120 0.28 17.48 -12.60
N ASP A 121 0.36 18.17 -13.74
CA ASP A 121 0.63 17.54 -15.04
C ASP A 121 1.66 18.37 -15.80
N PRO A 122 2.87 17.83 -16.06
CA PRO A 122 3.95 18.56 -16.74
C PRO A 122 3.59 18.95 -18.17
N ARG A 123 2.75 18.18 -18.88
CA ARG A 123 2.35 18.45 -20.28
C ARG A 123 1.40 19.64 -20.33
N VAL A 124 0.42 19.71 -19.43
CA VAL A 124 -0.49 20.84 -19.32
C VAL A 124 0.27 22.10 -18.92
N ALA A 125 1.16 21.98 -17.93
CA ALA A 125 1.97 23.09 -17.46
C ALA A 125 2.94 23.60 -18.54
N GLN A 126 3.52 22.73 -19.36
CA GLN A 126 4.40 23.09 -20.47
C GLN A 126 3.65 23.78 -21.62
N TRP A 127 2.45 23.28 -21.93
CA TRP A 127 1.58 23.89 -22.93
C TRP A 127 1.07 25.26 -22.46
N SER A 128 0.60 25.36 -21.21
CA SER A 128 0.11 26.60 -20.61
C SER A 128 0.32 26.57 -19.09
N PRO A 129 1.27 27.34 -18.53
CA PRO A 129 1.46 27.43 -17.08
C PRO A 129 0.20 27.86 -16.33
N TRP A 130 -0.65 28.72 -16.93
CA TRP A 130 -1.95 29.10 -16.38
C TRP A 130 -2.87 27.89 -16.13
N HIS A 131 -3.13 27.10 -17.17
CA HIS A 131 -3.93 25.87 -17.06
C HIS A 131 -3.23 24.82 -16.18
N GLY A 132 -1.89 24.77 -16.21
CA GLY A 132 -1.09 23.93 -15.32
C GLY A 132 -1.39 24.20 -13.84
N GLY A 133 -1.45 25.50 -13.47
CA GLY A 133 -1.81 25.93 -12.11
C GLY A 133 -3.26 25.56 -11.74
N GLN A 134 -4.21 25.78 -12.66
CA GLN A 134 -5.62 25.41 -12.46
C GLN A 134 -5.78 23.89 -12.27
N VAL A 135 -5.20 23.09 -13.16
CA VAL A 135 -5.27 21.61 -13.12
C VAL A 135 -4.58 21.06 -11.89
N ALA A 136 -3.48 21.67 -11.44
CA ALA A 136 -2.80 21.24 -10.21
C ALA A 136 -3.72 21.37 -8.99
N VAL A 137 -4.36 22.53 -8.81
CA VAL A 137 -5.32 22.74 -7.71
C VAL A 137 -6.50 21.80 -7.84
N LEU A 138 -7.14 21.76 -9.02
CA LEU A 138 -8.32 20.93 -9.28
C LEU A 138 -8.06 19.44 -9.00
N SER A 139 -6.91 18.92 -9.49
CA SER A 139 -6.54 17.51 -9.32
C SER A 139 -6.30 17.16 -7.85
N SER A 140 -5.63 18.03 -7.09
CA SER A 140 -5.41 17.79 -5.66
C SER A 140 -6.73 17.76 -4.88
N LEU A 141 -7.67 18.66 -5.19
CA LEU A 141 -9.00 18.70 -4.55
C LEU A 141 -9.89 17.52 -4.96
N ALA A 142 -9.85 17.11 -6.25
CA ALA A 142 -10.61 15.95 -6.72
C ALA A 142 -10.15 14.65 -6.06
N LYS A 143 -8.83 14.51 -5.82
CA LYS A 143 -8.27 13.39 -5.06
C LYS A 143 -8.78 13.36 -3.61
N ILE A 144 -8.84 14.51 -2.92
CA ILE A 144 -9.43 14.58 -1.57
C ILE A 144 -10.91 14.16 -1.60
N ALA A 145 -11.70 14.63 -2.58
CA ALA A 145 -13.09 14.23 -2.73
C ALA A 145 -13.24 12.72 -2.98
N ALA A 146 -12.38 12.14 -3.83
CA ALA A 146 -12.36 10.70 -4.07
C ALA A 146 -12.04 9.91 -2.80
N LEU A 147 -11.10 10.37 -1.97
CA LEU A 147 -10.75 9.75 -0.67
C LEU A 147 -11.86 9.84 0.39
N GLY A 148 -12.92 10.60 0.16
CA GLY A 148 -14.03 10.80 1.11
C GLY A 148 -13.94 12.08 1.94
N GLY A 149 -12.91 12.90 1.71
CA GLY A 149 -12.77 14.20 2.35
C GLY A 149 -13.67 15.29 1.74
N ASN A 150 -13.87 16.37 2.51
CA ASN A 150 -14.58 17.55 2.01
C ASN A 150 -13.58 18.56 1.44
N PRO A 151 -13.54 18.79 0.10
CA PRO A 151 -12.62 19.76 -0.50
C PRO A 151 -12.77 21.19 0.05
N ALA A 152 -13.96 21.60 0.47
CA ALA A 152 -14.20 22.95 1.02
C ALA A 152 -13.44 23.20 2.34
N THR A 153 -13.03 22.16 3.06
CA THR A 153 -12.23 22.26 4.30
C THR A 153 -10.73 22.19 4.06
N CYS A 154 -10.31 21.94 2.84
CA CYS A 154 -8.89 21.80 2.50
C CYS A 154 -8.08 23.08 2.74
N ARG A 155 -6.82 22.89 2.99
CA ARG A 155 -5.78 23.93 2.87
C ARG A 155 -4.74 23.44 1.88
N LEU A 156 -4.22 24.36 1.09
CA LEU A 156 -3.25 24.06 0.04
C LEU A 156 -1.84 24.48 0.46
N SER A 157 -0.85 23.82 -0.12
CA SER A 157 0.54 24.24 -0.07
C SER A 157 1.13 24.02 -1.45
N PHE A 158 1.89 25.02 -1.97
CA PHE A 158 2.45 24.92 -3.32
C PHE A 158 3.95 24.67 -3.27
N GLN A 159 4.40 23.76 -4.11
CA GLN A 159 5.81 23.58 -4.42
C GLN A 159 6.03 24.00 -5.86
N GLU A 160 6.88 25.01 -6.05
CA GLU A 160 7.19 25.56 -7.36
C GLU A 160 8.64 25.31 -7.73
N TYR A 161 8.87 24.96 -9.01
CA TYR A 161 10.20 24.77 -9.57
C TYR A 161 10.23 25.19 -11.03
N PHE A 162 10.93 26.28 -11.32
CA PHE A 162 11.00 26.86 -12.65
C PHE A 162 12.45 27.03 -13.13
N GLU A 163 12.62 27.21 -14.43
CA GLU A 163 13.91 27.62 -15.02
C GLU A 163 14.42 28.94 -14.42
N ARG A 164 15.67 29.26 -14.64
CA ARG A 164 16.24 30.57 -14.23
C ARG A 164 15.46 31.69 -14.88
N THR A 165 14.97 32.62 -14.07
CA THR A 165 14.20 33.79 -14.48
C THR A 165 15.12 34.93 -14.84
N ILE A 166 15.53 35.01 -16.12
CA ILE A 166 16.52 35.99 -16.64
C ILE A 166 15.91 37.02 -17.58
N ASP A 167 14.67 36.79 -18.03
CA ASP A 167 13.96 37.65 -18.99
C ASP A 167 12.44 37.63 -18.69
N GLU A 168 11.68 38.44 -19.42
CA GLU A 168 10.24 38.60 -19.27
C GLU A 168 9.48 37.27 -19.50
N ILE A 169 9.93 36.44 -20.43
CA ILE A 169 9.30 35.15 -20.75
C ILE A 169 9.48 34.15 -19.60
N SER A 170 10.71 34.05 -19.10
CA SER A 170 11.01 33.13 -17.99
C SER A 170 10.34 33.57 -16.67
N TRP A 171 10.16 34.88 -16.43
CA TRP A 171 9.35 35.40 -15.32
C TRP A 171 7.84 35.24 -15.54
N GLY A 172 7.39 35.31 -16.81
CA GLY A 172 5.97 35.12 -17.16
C GLY A 172 5.42 33.73 -16.80
N LYS A 173 6.25 32.67 -16.81
CA LYS A 173 5.83 31.30 -16.53
C LYS A 173 5.37 31.11 -15.09
N PRO A 174 6.16 31.42 -14.03
CA PRO A 174 5.69 31.32 -12.65
C PRO A 174 4.51 32.26 -12.38
N ALA A 175 4.53 33.50 -12.95
CA ALA A 175 3.41 34.42 -12.78
C ALA A 175 2.11 33.86 -13.35
N ALA A 176 2.12 33.27 -14.54
CA ALA A 176 0.92 32.62 -15.13
C ALA A 176 0.45 31.42 -14.34
N ALA A 177 1.36 30.57 -13.86
CA ALA A 177 1.03 29.41 -13.04
C ALA A 177 0.35 29.83 -11.73
N LEU A 178 0.92 30.82 -11.03
CA LEU A 178 0.34 31.37 -9.79
C LEU A 178 -1.03 32.01 -10.01
N LEU A 179 -1.23 32.76 -11.12
CA LEU A 179 -2.51 33.37 -11.43
C LEU A 179 -3.60 32.32 -11.73
N GLY A 180 -3.26 31.25 -12.47
CA GLY A 180 -4.17 30.13 -12.71
C GLY A 180 -4.54 29.41 -11.41
N ALA A 181 -3.55 29.14 -10.55
CA ALA A 181 -3.78 28.55 -9.23
C ALA A 181 -4.60 29.48 -8.30
N LEU A 182 -4.41 30.80 -8.38
CA LEU A 182 -5.16 31.80 -7.62
C LEU A 182 -6.65 31.83 -8.03
N GLU A 183 -6.91 31.76 -9.34
CA GLU A 183 -8.29 31.67 -9.84
C GLU A 183 -9.00 30.43 -9.30
N ALA A 184 -8.37 29.26 -9.43
CA ALA A 184 -8.88 28.02 -8.88
C ALA A 184 -9.17 28.12 -7.36
N GLN A 185 -8.23 28.68 -6.59
CA GLN A 185 -8.40 28.90 -5.15
C GLN A 185 -9.62 29.78 -4.81
N LYS A 186 -9.79 30.87 -5.56
CA LYS A 186 -10.89 31.83 -5.34
C LYS A 186 -12.25 31.16 -5.57
N VAL A 187 -12.40 30.43 -6.68
CA VAL A 187 -13.68 29.80 -7.03
C VAL A 187 -13.94 28.58 -6.13
N CYS A 188 -12.90 27.79 -5.83
CA CYS A 188 -13.03 26.63 -4.92
C CYS A 188 -13.16 27.03 -3.44
N GLY A 189 -12.89 28.28 -3.08
CA GLY A 189 -12.92 28.72 -1.68
C GLY A 189 -11.83 28.08 -0.79
N THR A 190 -10.73 27.60 -1.40
CA THR A 190 -9.61 26.96 -0.70
C THR A 190 -8.36 27.81 -0.80
N ALA A 191 -7.70 28.05 0.35
CA ALA A 191 -6.53 28.90 0.40
C ALA A 191 -5.23 28.10 0.52
N ALA A 192 -4.19 28.51 -0.21
CA ALA A 192 -2.82 28.10 0.08
C ALA A 192 -2.34 28.81 1.36
N ILE A 193 -1.84 28.02 2.30
CA ILE A 193 -1.30 28.51 3.58
C ILE A 193 0.20 28.84 3.49
N GLY A 194 0.85 28.44 2.40
CA GLY A 194 2.26 28.66 2.15
C GLY A 194 2.74 27.79 0.99
N GLY A 195 4.05 27.74 0.87
CA GLY A 195 4.69 26.96 -0.17
C GLY A 195 6.19 27.26 -0.19
N LYS A 196 6.84 26.77 -1.24
CA LYS A 196 8.27 26.99 -1.51
C LYS A 196 8.47 27.10 -3.01
N ASP A 197 9.16 28.11 -3.44
CA ASP A 197 9.54 28.33 -4.84
C ASP A 197 11.05 28.18 -5.05
N SER A 198 11.43 27.86 -6.28
CA SER A 198 12.82 27.81 -6.73
C SER A 198 12.91 28.09 -8.22
N MET A 199 13.76 29.05 -8.60
CA MET A 199 14.03 29.43 -9.98
C MET A 199 15.43 28.97 -10.42
N SER A 200 15.80 27.72 -10.04
CA SER A 200 17.12 27.13 -10.32
C SER A 200 17.08 25.93 -11.28
N GLY A 201 15.95 25.69 -11.93
CA GLY A 201 15.70 24.52 -12.76
C GLY A 201 16.30 24.65 -14.19
N SER A 202 17.52 25.12 -14.31
CA SER A 202 18.25 25.14 -15.56
C SER A 202 19.65 24.53 -15.39
N PHE A 203 19.99 23.58 -16.26
CA PHE A 203 21.31 22.97 -16.30
C PHE A 203 21.72 22.81 -17.77
N GLN A 204 22.71 23.62 -18.22
CA GLN A 204 23.08 23.74 -19.63
C GLN A 204 21.83 24.10 -20.48
N GLU A 205 21.49 23.31 -21.49
CA GLU A 205 20.32 23.50 -22.35
C GLU A 205 19.03 22.91 -21.72
N LEU A 206 19.15 22.10 -20.67
CA LEU A 206 18.00 21.51 -20.00
C LEU A 206 17.29 22.55 -19.14
N LYS A 207 15.99 22.66 -19.33
CA LYS A 207 15.09 23.46 -18.53
C LYS A 207 13.98 22.60 -18.02
N VAL A 208 13.70 22.69 -16.72
CA VAL A 208 12.53 22.00 -16.15
C VAL A 208 11.26 22.55 -16.78
N PRO A 209 10.22 21.70 -17.01
CA PRO A 209 8.90 22.19 -17.35
C PRO A 209 8.42 23.16 -16.26
N PRO A 210 7.57 24.14 -16.58
CA PRO A 210 6.91 24.96 -15.57
C PRO A 210 6.26 24.06 -14.53
N THR A 211 6.68 24.15 -13.27
CA THR A 211 6.22 23.22 -12.22
C THR A 211 5.59 24.00 -11.09
N LEU A 212 4.28 23.85 -10.93
CA LEU A 212 3.53 24.19 -9.73
C LEU A 212 2.76 22.94 -9.29
N VAL A 213 3.20 22.33 -8.21
CA VAL A 213 2.53 21.20 -7.57
C VAL A 213 1.62 21.75 -6.47
N SER A 214 0.35 21.44 -6.53
CA SER A 214 -0.60 21.71 -5.43
C SER A 214 -0.68 20.51 -4.52
N PHE A 215 -0.37 20.70 -3.24
CA PHE A 215 -0.66 19.72 -2.17
C PHE A 215 -1.93 20.18 -1.45
N ALA A 216 -2.89 19.27 -1.30
CA ALA A 216 -4.11 19.51 -0.54
C ALA A 216 -4.11 18.67 0.74
N VAL A 217 -4.45 19.32 1.86
CA VAL A 217 -4.53 18.69 3.18
C VAL A 217 -5.92 18.94 3.76
N ALA A 218 -6.55 17.88 4.28
CA ALA A 218 -7.81 17.95 5.01
C ALA A 218 -7.80 17.01 6.20
N THR A 219 -8.74 17.18 7.12
CA THR A 219 -9.02 16.21 8.17
C THR A 219 -10.40 15.62 7.98
N GLU A 220 -10.57 14.34 8.32
CA GLU A 220 -11.84 13.66 8.22
C GLU A 220 -11.97 12.57 9.29
N ASN A 221 -13.16 12.02 9.47
CA ASN A 221 -13.35 10.80 10.25
C ASN A 221 -12.93 9.58 9.42
N GLN A 222 -12.17 8.67 10.02
CA GLN A 222 -11.70 7.43 9.37
C GLN A 222 -12.82 6.63 8.68
N GLN A 223 -14.04 6.65 9.21
CA GLN A 223 -15.18 5.90 8.66
C GLN A 223 -15.64 6.42 7.30
N LYS A 224 -15.33 7.67 6.94
CA LYS A 224 -15.64 8.26 5.64
C LYS A 224 -14.56 8.04 4.59
N VAL A 225 -13.36 7.62 5.02
CA VAL A 225 -12.26 7.32 4.10
C VAL A 225 -12.61 6.12 3.25
N ARG A 226 -12.31 6.20 1.96
CA ARG A 226 -12.50 5.13 0.98
C ARG A 226 -11.29 4.98 0.08
N GLY A 227 -11.06 3.76 -0.38
CA GLY A 227 -10.02 3.45 -1.35
C GLY A 227 -10.49 3.56 -2.79
N GLY A 228 -9.54 3.39 -3.71
CA GLY A 228 -9.78 3.45 -5.15
C GLY A 228 -10.16 2.14 -5.81
N SER A 229 -10.01 0.98 -5.14
CA SER A 229 -10.29 -0.33 -5.75
C SER A 229 -11.76 -0.64 -5.85
N PHE A 230 -12.24 -1.19 -6.96
CA PHE A 230 -13.59 -1.79 -7.03
C PHE A 230 -13.79 -2.82 -5.93
N VAL A 231 -14.95 -2.79 -5.28
CA VAL A 231 -15.21 -3.56 -4.04
C VAL A 231 -15.97 -4.85 -4.28
N ALA A 232 -16.97 -4.84 -5.16
CA ALA A 232 -17.80 -6.01 -5.44
C ALA A 232 -18.32 -6.03 -6.89
N ALA A 233 -18.59 -7.21 -7.43
CA ALA A 233 -19.27 -7.34 -8.70
C ALA A 233 -20.77 -7.00 -8.60
N GLY A 234 -21.34 -6.53 -9.69
CA GLY A 234 -22.76 -6.16 -9.80
C GLY A 234 -23.07 -4.71 -9.42
N HIS A 235 -22.11 -4.00 -8.83
CA HIS A 235 -22.26 -2.60 -8.48
C HIS A 235 -22.26 -1.70 -9.72
N LYS A 236 -23.08 -0.65 -9.69
CA LYS A 236 -23.06 0.39 -10.72
C LYS A 236 -21.88 1.33 -10.53
N VAL A 237 -21.32 1.73 -11.67
CA VAL A 237 -20.19 2.68 -11.73
C VAL A 237 -20.64 3.90 -12.52
N TYR A 238 -20.34 5.08 -11.97
CA TYR A 238 -20.69 6.36 -12.55
C TYR A 238 -19.47 7.25 -12.73
N LEU A 239 -19.50 8.08 -13.78
CA LEU A 239 -18.61 9.22 -13.95
C LEU A 239 -19.31 10.49 -13.51
N ILE A 240 -18.73 11.18 -12.53
CA ILE A 240 -19.12 12.53 -12.14
C ILE A 240 -18.20 13.47 -12.92
N SER A 241 -18.74 14.11 -13.97
CA SER A 241 -17.95 14.90 -14.92
C SER A 241 -17.84 16.37 -14.52
N VAL A 242 -16.71 16.98 -14.85
CA VAL A 242 -16.48 18.43 -14.80
C VAL A 242 -16.25 18.91 -16.21
N PRO A 243 -17.16 19.71 -16.79
CA PRO A 243 -16.98 20.25 -18.14
C PRO A 243 -15.96 21.39 -18.15
N TYR A 244 -15.36 21.61 -19.34
CA TYR A 244 -14.43 22.70 -19.61
C TYR A 244 -15.08 23.71 -20.54
N GLY A 245 -14.76 25.00 -20.34
CA GLY A 245 -15.19 26.08 -21.19
C GLY A 245 -14.46 26.12 -22.55
N GLU A 246 -14.84 27.10 -23.41
CA GLU A 246 -14.20 27.29 -24.71
C GLU A 246 -12.70 27.66 -24.60
N SER A 247 -12.31 28.34 -23.52
CA SER A 247 -10.92 28.66 -23.18
C SER A 247 -10.14 27.47 -22.60
N LEU A 248 -10.77 26.31 -22.42
CA LEU A 248 -10.27 25.11 -21.76
C LEU A 248 -10.04 25.27 -20.25
N ASP A 249 -10.61 26.31 -19.64
CA ASP A 249 -10.66 26.42 -18.17
C ASP A 249 -11.71 25.44 -17.63
N PRO A 250 -11.39 24.68 -16.56
CA PRO A 250 -12.35 23.79 -15.93
C PRO A 250 -13.45 24.56 -15.21
N ASN A 251 -14.66 24.03 -15.21
CA ASN A 251 -15.77 24.64 -14.48
C ASN A 251 -15.68 24.30 -12.96
N PHE A 252 -14.99 25.16 -12.23
CA PHE A 252 -14.78 24.99 -10.79
C PHE A 252 -16.08 25.05 -9.96
N GLU A 253 -17.10 25.80 -10.41
CA GLU A 253 -18.39 25.87 -9.71
C GLU A 253 -19.12 24.52 -9.77
N ILE A 254 -19.11 23.87 -10.94
CA ILE A 254 -19.66 22.53 -11.12
C ILE A 254 -18.87 21.53 -10.29
N PHE A 255 -17.53 21.61 -10.32
CA PHE A 255 -16.70 20.77 -9.47
C PHE A 255 -17.07 20.90 -7.99
N ASN A 256 -17.18 22.12 -7.46
CA ASN A 256 -17.51 22.35 -6.05
C ASN A 256 -18.87 21.76 -5.66
N LYS A 257 -19.90 21.97 -6.48
CA LYS A 257 -21.26 21.43 -6.23
C LYS A 257 -21.23 19.90 -6.23
N ASN A 258 -20.61 19.30 -7.25
CA ASN A 258 -20.53 17.85 -7.38
C ASN A 258 -19.68 17.21 -6.27
N ALA A 259 -18.57 17.84 -5.88
CA ALA A 259 -17.73 17.36 -4.79
C ALA A 259 -18.45 17.43 -3.42
N GLN A 260 -19.24 18.49 -3.19
CA GLN A 260 -20.06 18.62 -2.00
C GLN A 260 -21.19 17.57 -2.00
N ALA A 261 -21.85 17.33 -3.14
CA ALA A 261 -22.86 16.29 -3.28
C ALA A 261 -22.27 14.88 -3.06
N LEU A 262 -21.08 14.62 -3.60
CA LEU A 262 -20.36 13.35 -3.37
C LEU A 262 -20.03 13.15 -1.89
N TYR A 263 -19.64 14.21 -1.18
CA TYR A 263 -19.38 14.17 0.25
C TYR A 263 -20.66 13.84 1.05
N GLN A 264 -21.82 14.36 0.65
CA GLN A 264 -23.12 14.04 1.27
C GLN A 264 -23.54 12.59 1.02
N LEU A 265 -23.19 12.03 -0.14
CA LEU A 265 -23.43 10.62 -0.49
C LEU A 265 -22.38 9.64 0.03
N SER A 266 -21.46 10.06 0.90
CA SER A 266 -20.29 9.28 1.31
C SER A 266 -20.63 7.85 1.74
N ASP A 267 -21.73 7.64 2.46
CA ASP A 267 -22.14 6.31 2.98
C ASP A 267 -22.58 5.34 1.88
N LYS A 268 -23.02 5.87 0.72
CA LYS A 268 -23.49 5.09 -0.44
C LYS A 268 -22.37 4.74 -1.42
N VAL A 269 -21.20 5.37 -1.31
CA VAL A 269 -20.05 5.15 -2.18
C VAL A 269 -19.19 4.01 -1.64
N ALA A 270 -18.92 3.02 -2.49
CA ALA A 270 -18.06 1.89 -2.18
C ALA A 270 -16.58 2.22 -2.45
N ALA A 271 -16.29 2.78 -3.64
CA ALA A 271 -14.97 3.22 -4.05
C ALA A 271 -15.07 4.46 -4.94
N ALA A 272 -13.99 5.26 -4.99
CA ALA A 272 -13.92 6.40 -5.90
C ALA A 272 -12.49 6.65 -6.37
N TYR A 273 -12.35 7.12 -7.62
CA TYR A 273 -11.05 7.40 -8.22
C TYR A 273 -11.09 8.64 -9.12
N PRO A 274 -10.13 9.57 -9.02
CA PRO A 274 -10.09 10.74 -9.86
C PRO A 274 -9.63 10.38 -11.28
N VAL A 275 -10.20 11.04 -12.28
CA VAL A 275 -9.76 10.89 -13.67
C VAL A 275 -8.53 11.78 -13.90
N GLY A 276 -7.50 11.22 -14.52
CA GLY A 276 -6.22 11.88 -14.77
C GLY A 276 -5.86 11.97 -16.25
N ALA A 277 -4.57 11.88 -16.49
CA ALA A 277 -3.92 12.05 -17.79
C ALA A 277 -4.38 11.06 -18.87
N GLY A 278 -4.66 9.82 -18.49
CA GLY A 278 -5.10 8.76 -19.39
C GLY A 278 -6.61 8.59 -19.49
N GLY A 279 -7.37 9.56 -18.99
CA GLY A 279 -8.83 9.56 -19.09
C GLY A 279 -9.52 8.47 -18.27
N VAL A 280 -10.74 8.13 -18.68
CA VAL A 280 -11.57 7.10 -18.04
C VAL A 280 -10.90 5.74 -18.09
N ALA A 281 -10.24 5.41 -19.22
CA ALA A 281 -9.54 4.13 -19.40
C ALA A 281 -8.46 3.88 -18.33
N GLU A 282 -7.64 4.88 -18.01
CA GLU A 282 -6.64 4.80 -16.93
C GLU A 282 -7.32 4.57 -15.57
N ALA A 283 -8.32 5.39 -15.25
CA ALA A 283 -8.95 5.40 -13.94
C ALA A 283 -9.65 4.06 -13.64
N VAL A 284 -10.51 3.54 -14.57
CA VAL A 284 -11.18 2.25 -14.36
C VAL A 284 -10.21 1.08 -14.31
N THR A 285 -9.09 1.15 -15.07
CA THR A 285 -8.06 0.12 -15.04
C THR A 285 -7.40 0.04 -13.67
N LYS A 286 -7.00 1.19 -13.11
CA LYS A 286 -6.39 1.26 -11.78
C LYS A 286 -7.37 0.83 -10.69
N MET A 287 -8.66 1.18 -10.81
CA MET A 287 -9.70 0.70 -9.89
C MET A 287 -9.88 -0.83 -9.93
N ALA A 288 -9.74 -1.44 -11.09
CA ALA A 288 -9.91 -2.88 -11.28
C ALA A 288 -8.76 -3.72 -10.73
N PHE A 289 -7.54 -3.19 -10.69
CA PHE A 289 -6.34 -3.96 -10.32
C PHE A 289 -6.36 -4.48 -8.88
N GLY A 290 -6.81 -3.68 -7.93
CA GLY A 290 -6.66 -3.98 -6.50
C GLY A 290 -7.38 -5.24 -6.04
N ASN A 291 -8.57 -5.50 -6.57
CA ASN A 291 -9.38 -6.67 -6.23
C ASN A 291 -9.64 -7.61 -7.41
N LYS A 292 -9.04 -7.34 -8.57
CA LYS A 292 -9.24 -8.10 -9.82
C LYS A 292 -10.71 -8.16 -10.26
N ILE A 293 -11.47 -7.11 -9.96
CA ILE A 293 -12.85 -6.95 -10.36
C ILE A 293 -12.90 -6.18 -11.67
N GLY A 294 -13.54 -6.75 -12.68
CA GLY A 294 -13.69 -6.14 -13.99
C GLY A 294 -14.81 -5.10 -14.04
N LEU A 295 -14.97 -4.49 -15.22
CA LEU A 295 -16.04 -3.53 -15.49
C LEU A 295 -16.59 -3.74 -16.90
N SER A 296 -17.92 -3.83 -17.03
CA SER A 296 -18.62 -3.81 -18.31
C SER A 296 -19.24 -2.44 -18.52
N MET A 297 -18.62 -1.63 -19.39
CA MET A 297 -19.09 -0.29 -19.73
C MET A 297 -20.05 -0.31 -20.92
N LYS A 298 -21.08 0.51 -20.85
CA LYS A 298 -22.11 0.68 -21.88
C LYS A 298 -22.48 2.15 -22.04
N GLY A 299 -22.66 2.57 -23.28
CA GLY A 299 -23.11 3.91 -23.58
C GLY A 299 -22.00 4.93 -23.88
N ALA A 300 -22.39 6.15 -24.15
CA ALA A 300 -21.48 7.23 -24.48
C ALA A 300 -20.79 7.78 -23.22
N ILE A 301 -19.49 7.97 -23.32
CA ILE A 301 -18.69 8.64 -22.28
C ILE A 301 -18.65 10.13 -22.63
N PRO A 302 -19.05 11.04 -21.73
CA PRO A 302 -18.98 12.46 -22.00
C PRO A 302 -17.53 12.96 -21.99
N LEU A 303 -17.26 13.92 -22.84
CA LEU A 303 -15.96 14.60 -22.89
C LEU A 303 -15.99 15.84 -22.01
N ALA A 304 -14.95 16.01 -21.19
CA ALA A 304 -14.77 17.21 -20.38
C ALA A 304 -14.47 18.43 -21.27
N ALA A 305 -13.65 18.24 -22.31
CA ALA A 305 -13.34 19.23 -23.36
C ALA A 305 -13.59 18.60 -24.73
N GLY A 306 -13.67 19.44 -25.77
CA GLY A 306 -13.76 18.94 -27.16
C GLY A 306 -12.55 18.09 -27.54
N VAL A 307 -12.73 17.14 -28.47
CA VAL A 307 -11.61 16.35 -29.02
C VAL A 307 -11.09 16.98 -30.29
N THR A 308 -9.79 17.25 -30.34
CA THR A 308 -9.10 17.76 -31.53
C THR A 308 -8.33 16.71 -32.31
N GLU A 309 -8.16 15.50 -31.74
CA GLU A 309 -7.45 14.38 -32.39
C GLU A 309 -8.31 13.79 -33.51
N LYS A 310 -7.80 13.88 -34.73
CA LYS A 310 -8.50 13.41 -35.95
C LYS A 310 -8.24 11.94 -36.27
N ALA A 311 -7.23 11.35 -35.66
CA ALA A 311 -6.85 9.95 -35.90
C ALA A 311 -7.76 8.94 -35.20
N LEU A 312 -8.49 9.36 -34.14
CA LEU A 312 -9.39 8.50 -33.39
C LEU A 312 -10.87 8.82 -33.64
N PRO A 313 -11.74 7.79 -33.71
CA PRO A 313 -13.19 8.02 -33.56
C PRO A 313 -13.51 8.70 -32.22
N ALA A 314 -14.48 9.62 -32.20
CA ALA A 314 -14.83 10.37 -30.99
C ALA A 314 -15.21 9.46 -29.80
N GLU A 315 -15.86 8.34 -30.05
CA GLU A 315 -16.28 7.36 -29.06
C GLU A 315 -15.08 6.64 -28.44
N ALA A 316 -14.01 6.38 -29.23
CA ALA A 316 -12.78 5.83 -28.72
C ALA A 316 -11.97 6.90 -27.96
N ALA A 317 -11.90 8.13 -28.50
CA ALA A 317 -11.19 9.23 -27.87
C ALA A 317 -11.75 9.55 -26.47
N ALA A 318 -13.05 9.42 -26.27
CA ALA A 318 -13.72 9.67 -24.98
C ALA A 318 -13.19 8.80 -23.84
N LEU A 319 -12.67 7.60 -24.13
CA LEU A 319 -12.01 6.73 -23.13
C LEU A 319 -10.68 7.31 -22.64
N PHE A 320 -9.94 8.00 -23.51
CA PHE A 320 -8.51 8.28 -23.32
C PHE A 320 -8.18 9.76 -23.12
N VAL A 321 -9.11 10.67 -23.37
CA VAL A 321 -8.89 12.12 -23.21
C VAL A 321 -8.90 12.46 -21.71
N PRO A 322 -7.95 13.28 -21.21
CA PRO A 322 -7.94 13.74 -19.83
C PRO A 322 -9.25 14.42 -19.40
N ALA A 323 -9.65 14.19 -18.15
CA ALA A 323 -10.84 14.83 -17.58
C ALA A 323 -10.59 15.21 -16.11
N TYR A 324 -9.58 16.04 -15.87
CA TYR A 324 -9.21 16.48 -14.52
C TYR A 324 -10.40 17.13 -13.80
N GLY A 325 -10.53 16.82 -12.51
CA GLY A 325 -11.67 17.22 -11.70
C GLY A 325 -12.83 16.22 -11.72
N SER A 326 -12.93 15.40 -12.78
CA SER A 326 -13.94 14.33 -12.86
C SER A 326 -13.55 13.16 -11.97
N ILE A 327 -14.56 12.46 -11.42
CA ILE A 327 -14.37 11.35 -10.47
C ILE A 327 -15.23 10.17 -10.90
N ILE A 328 -14.63 8.97 -10.92
CA ILE A 328 -15.36 7.72 -11.08
C ILE A 328 -15.75 7.21 -9.70
N VAL A 329 -17.00 6.78 -9.55
CA VAL A 329 -17.54 6.25 -8.30
C VAL A 329 -18.22 4.91 -8.51
N GLU A 330 -17.96 3.96 -7.61
CA GLU A 330 -18.71 2.72 -7.46
C GLU A 330 -19.72 2.90 -6.32
N LEU A 331 -20.98 2.55 -6.54
CA LEU A 331 -22.03 2.68 -5.55
C LEU A 331 -22.41 1.33 -4.93
N LYS A 332 -22.65 1.31 -3.62
CA LYS A 332 -23.10 0.13 -2.87
C LYS A 332 -24.54 -0.28 -3.21
N GLU A 333 -25.33 0.65 -3.72
CA GLU A 333 -26.74 0.48 -4.06
C GLU A 333 -27.09 1.26 -5.34
N ASP A 334 -28.11 0.84 -6.04
CA ASP A 334 -28.59 1.53 -7.24
C ASP A 334 -29.28 2.86 -6.84
N LEU A 335 -28.83 3.96 -7.42
CA LEU A 335 -29.44 5.27 -7.31
C LEU A 335 -30.11 5.66 -8.63
N SER A 336 -31.24 6.36 -8.54
CA SER A 336 -31.94 6.97 -9.67
C SER A 336 -31.35 8.36 -9.99
N ALA A 337 -31.64 8.88 -11.18
CA ALA A 337 -31.30 10.27 -11.53
C ALA A 337 -31.87 11.29 -10.53
N ALA A 338 -33.08 11.03 -10.01
CA ALA A 338 -33.68 11.89 -8.99
C ALA A 338 -32.93 11.89 -7.67
N ASP A 339 -32.34 10.76 -7.28
CA ASP A 339 -31.50 10.65 -6.05
C ASP A 339 -30.22 11.50 -6.16
N PHE A 340 -29.59 11.52 -7.33
CA PHE A 340 -28.43 12.38 -7.58
C PHE A 340 -28.79 13.86 -7.53
N VAL A 341 -29.90 14.28 -8.15
CA VAL A 341 -30.36 15.66 -8.09
C VAL A 341 -30.72 16.06 -6.65
N ALA A 342 -31.40 15.17 -5.90
CA ALA A 342 -31.72 15.39 -4.49
C ALA A 342 -30.48 15.51 -3.60
N ALA A 343 -29.40 14.82 -3.96
CA ALA A 343 -28.09 14.94 -3.28
C ALA A 343 -27.34 16.23 -3.64
N GLY A 344 -27.78 16.99 -4.64
CA GLY A 344 -27.20 18.28 -5.03
C GLY A 344 -26.23 18.22 -6.20
N PHE A 345 -26.15 17.10 -6.93
CA PHE A 345 -25.34 17.05 -8.17
C PHE A 345 -25.93 17.93 -9.25
N VAL A 346 -25.07 18.53 -10.05
CA VAL A 346 -25.50 19.34 -11.20
C VAL A 346 -26.07 18.42 -12.28
N GLU A 347 -27.20 18.82 -12.86
CA GLU A 347 -27.81 18.06 -13.94
C GLU A 347 -26.85 17.80 -15.10
N ASN A 348 -26.97 16.64 -15.73
CA ASN A 348 -26.16 16.22 -16.86
C ASN A 348 -24.64 16.09 -16.56
N THR A 349 -24.25 15.96 -15.29
CA THR A 349 -22.84 15.72 -14.89
C THR A 349 -22.59 14.34 -14.31
N VAL A 350 -23.64 13.56 -14.04
CA VAL A 350 -23.54 12.18 -13.55
C VAL A 350 -23.93 11.21 -14.65
N HIS A 351 -23.02 10.35 -15.05
CA HIS A 351 -23.19 9.44 -16.18
C HIS A 351 -22.92 8.00 -15.76
N GLU A 352 -23.88 7.10 -15.95
CA GLU A 352 -23.67 5.69 -15.70
C GLU A 352 -22.68 5.13 -16.73
N LEU A 353 -21.52 4.64 -16.27
CA LEU A 353 -20.52 3.97 -17.11
C LEU A 353 -20.86 2.50 -17.35
N GLY A 354 -21.45 1.82 -16.37
CA GLY A 354 -21.75 0.40 -16.44
C GLY A 354 -21.79 -0.28 -15.09
N LYS A 355 -21.46 -1.58 -15.09
CA LYS A 355 -21.44 -2.41 -13.87
C LYS A 355 -20.15 -3.18 -13.72
N THR A 356 -19.69 -3.31 -12.48
CA THR A 356 -18.60 -4.20 -12.12
C THR A 356 -18.97 -5.66 -12.35
N VAL A 357 -17.98 -6.50 -12.70
CA VAL A 357 -18.14 -7.93 -13.00
C VAL A 357 -17.05 -8.74 -12.31
N ASP A 358 -17.36 -10.01 -12.00
CA ASP A 358 -16.39 -10.92 -11.35
C ASP A 358 -15.23 -11.29 -12.28
N GLU A 359 -15.49 -11.33 -13.60
CA GLU A 359 -14.44 -11.63 -14.56
C GLU A 359 -13.40 -10.51 -14.60
N PRO A 360 -12.09 -10.83 -14.54
CA PRO A 360 -11.02 -9.84 -14.55
C PRO A 360 -10.77 -9.27 -15.96
N VAL A 361 -11.80 -8.61 -16.51
CA VAL A 361 -11.82 -8.04 -17.86
C VAL A 361 -12.46 -6.66 -17.83
N LEU A 362 -11.86 -5.71 -18.51
CA LEU A 362 -12.49 -4.41 -18.80
C LEU A 362 -13.08 -4.47 -20.20
N SER A 363 -14.36 -4.16 -20.31
CA SER A 363 -15.05 -4.13 -21.60
C SER A 363 -15.83 -2.83 -21.80
N ALA A 364 -15.89 -2.35 -23.04
CA ALA A 364 -16.65 -1.19 -23.45
C ALA A 364 -17.39 -1.46 -24.77
N ASP A 365 -18.71 -1.32 -24.76
CA ASP A 365 -19.49 -1.37 -26.00
C ASP A 365 -19.59 0.05 -26.59
N LEU A 366 -18.69 0.33 -27.53
CA LEU A 366 -18.52 1.65 -28.14
C LEU A 366 -19.39 1.79 -29.40
N PRO A 367 -20.28 2.79 -29.46
CA PRO A 367 -21.11 3.04 -30.65
C PRO A 367 -20.23 3.15 -31.92
N GLY A 368 -20.63 2.50 -33.00
CA GLY A 368 -19.89 2.52 -34.28
C GLY A 368 -18.62 1.64 -34.34
N ILE A 369 -18.03 1.28 -33.20
CA ILE A 369 -16.81 0.48 -33.10
C ILE A 369 -17.17 -0.99 -32.76
N GLY A 370 -17.93 -1.21 -31.69
CA GLY A 370 -18.31 -2.51 -31.16
C GLY A 370 -17.74 -2.80 -29.78
N LEU A 371 -17.84 -4.05 -29.34
CA LEU A 371 -17.37 -4.49 -28.03
C LEU A 371 -15.84 -4.62 -28.04
N VAL A 372 -15.20 -3.79 -27.23
CA VAL A 372 -13.77 -3.83 -26.88
C VAL A 372 -13.64 -4.58 -25.56
N ALA A 373 -12.66 -5.48 -25.41
CA ALA A 373 -12.43 -6.22 -24.17
C ALA A 373 -10.95 -6.51 -23.96
N VAL A 374 -10.43 -6.09 -22.80
CA VAL A 374 -9.02 -6.30 -22.43
C VAL A 374 -8.92 -6.98 -21.08
N LYS A 375 -8.10 -8.02 -20.98
CA LYS A 375 -7.86 -8.73 -19.71
C LYS A 375 -7.03 -7.87 -18.77
N LEU A 376 -7.37 -7.89 -17.48
CA LEU A 376 -6.62 -7.15 -16.46
C LEU A 376 -5.16 -7.59 -16.37
N GLU A 377 -4.87 -8.86 -16.55
CA GLU A 377 -3.49 -9.39 -16.57
C GLU A 377 -2.62 -8.73 -17.64
N GLU A 378 -3.18 -8.51 -18.85
CA GLU A 378 -2.46 -7.85 -19.94
C GLU A 378 -2.21 -6.36 -19.65
N LEU A 379 -3.20 -5.69 -19.05
CA LEU A 379 -3.08 -4.28 -18.65
C LEU A 379 -2.10 -4.10 -17.48
N GLU A 380 -2.13 -5.00 -16.50
CA GLU A 380 -1.22 -4.95 -15.34
C GLU A 380 0.22 -5.25 -15.76
N THR A 381 0.43 -6.22 -16.65
CA THR A 381 1.75 -6.52 -17.24
C THR A 381 2.32 -5.29 -17.96
N ALA A 382 1.51 -4.62 -18.77
CA ALA A 382 1.91 -3.39 -19.45
C ALA A 382 2.21 -2.27 -18.45
N TRP A 383 1.36 -2.12 -17.43
CA TRP A 383 1.45 -1.10 -16.40
C TRP A 383 2.72 -1.24 -15.54
N GLU A 384 3.09 -2.45 -15.12
CA GLU A 384 4.27 -2.70 -14.30
C GLU A 384 5.57 -2.74 -15.11
N GLY A 385 5.50 -3.05 -16.41
CA GLY A 385 6.69 -3.31 -17.23
C GLY A 385 7.59 -2.10 -17.49
N THR A 386 7.04 -0.89 -17.58
CA THR A 386 7.77 0.31 -18.03
C THR A 386 8.94 0.68 -17.11
N LEU A 387 8.72 0.76 -15.82
CA LEU A 387 9.76 1.11 -14.85
C LEU A 387 10.46 -0.11 -14.23
N ALA A 388 10.06 -1.33 -14.56
CA ALA A 388 10.60 -2.55 -13.96
C ALA A 388 12.12 -2.71 -14.12
N LYS A 389 12.72 -2.15 -15.18
CA LYS A 389 14.18 -2.19 -15.40
C LYS A 389 14.95 -1.28 -14.44
N VAL A 390 14.35 -0.18 -13.98
CA VAL A 390 14.98 0.82 -13.11
C VAL A 390 14.54 0.61 -11.66
N PHE A 391 13.27 0.29 -11.46
CA PHE A 391 12.64 0.05 -10.18
C PHE A 391 11.90 -1.30 -10.20
N PRO A 392 12.62 -2.43 -10.16
CA PRO A 392 11.98 -3.74 -10.23
C PRO A 392 11.00 -3.94 -9.07
N PRO A 393 9.76 -4.39 -9.35
CA PRO A 393 8.78 -4.71 -8.29
C PRO A 393 9.06 -6.07 -7.64
N VAL A 394 9.74 -6.98 -8.34
CA VAL A 394 10.12 -8.32 -7.89
C VAL A 394 11.53 -8.67 -8.38
N SER A 395 12.23 -9.56 -7.65
CA SER A 395 13.58 -10.03 -8.04
C SER A 395 13.55 -11.11 -9.12
N GLY A 396 12.42 -11.80 -9.28
CA GLY A 396 12.29 -12.97 -10.16
C GLY A 396 12.94 -14.26 -9.62
N VAL A 397 13.44 -14.25 -8.38
CA VAL A 397 14.03 -15.42 -7.74
C VAL A 397 12.95 -16.33 -7.18
N GLN A 398 12.97 -17.61 -7.54
CA GLN A 398 12.10 -18.63 -6.96
C GLN A 398 12.82 -19.41 -5.88
N GLN A 399 12.12 -19.66 -4.77
CA GLN A 399 12.60 -20.52 -3.70
C GLN A 399 12.01 -21.93 -3.87
N GLN A 400 12.82 -22.93 -3.58
CA GLN A 400 12.35 -24.32 -3.60
C GLN A 400 11.51 -24.60 -2.34
N PRO A 401 10.31 -25.18 -2.46
CA PRO A 401 9.57 -25.64 -1.29
C PRO A 401 10.33 -26.78 -0.62
N LEU A 402 10.19 -26.92 0.70
CA LEU A 402 10.77 -28.04 1.44
C LEU A 402 9.92 -29.28 1.20
N PRO A 403 10.42 -30.31 0.49
CA PRO A 403 9.61 -31.49 0.19
C PRO A 403 9.10 -32.19 1.45
N GLY A 404 7.82 -32.54 1.48
CA GLY A 404 7.18 -33.28 2.57
C GLY A 404 6.73 -32.45 3.77
N PHE A 405 6.89 -31.11 3.76
CA PHE A 405 6.42 -30.21 4.84
C PHE A 405 5.35 -29.22 4.41
N ALA A 406 5.00 -29.18 3.14
CA ALA A 406 4.01 -28.22 2.60
C ALA A 406 2.55 -28.52 3.00
N THR A 407 2.23 -29.79 3.32
CA THR A 407 0.84 -30.22 3.59
C THR A 407 0.61 -30.80 4.99
N GLY A 408 1.63 -31.44 5.61
CA GLY A 408 1.46 -32.18 6.87
C GLY A 408 1.27 -31.32 8.13
N ILE A 409 1.55 -30.03 8.07
CA ILE A 409 1.52 -29.16 9.25
C ILE A 409 0.11 -28.65 9.54
N HIS A 410 -0.69 -28.43 8.50
CA HIS A 410 -2.11 -28.09 8.68
C HIS A 410 -2.89 -29.25 9.32
N GLU A 411 -2.59 -30.48 8.94
CA GLU A 411 -3.16 -31.68 9.56
C GLU A 411 -2.73 -31.83 11.02
N SER A 412 -1.48 -31.52 11.38
CA SER A 412 -1.00 -31.61 12.76
C SER A 412 -1.59 -30.55 13.69
N LEU A 413 -1.83 -29.32 13.20
CA LEU A 413 -2.54 -28.28 13.95
C LEU A 413 -4.04 -28.63 14.09
N GLN A 414 -4.65 -29.16 13.05
CA GLN A 414 -6.04 -29.61 13.07
C GLN A 414 -6.20 -30.84 13.98
N GLN A 415 -5.28 -31.78 13.93
CA GLN A 415 -5.24 -32.95 14.79
C GLN A 415 -4.90 -32.62 16.26
N ALA A 416 -4.06 -31.61 16.49
CA ALA A 416 -3.83 -31.05 17.81
C ALA A 416 -5.09 -30.38 18.37
N ARG A 417 -5.85 -29.66 17.53
CA ARG A 417 -7.16 -29.08 17.90
C ARG A 417 -8.20 -30.18 18.25
N GLU A 418 -8.31 -31.21 17.40
CA GLU A 418 -9.24 -32.32 17.58
C GLU A 418 -8.91 -33.17 18.83
N ASN A 419 -7.63 -33.27 19.18
CA ASN A 419 -7.15 -33.98 20.38
C ASN A 419 -7.16 -33.11 21.64
N GLY A 420 -7.76 -31.92 21.61
CA GLY A 420 -7.80 -31.00 22.75
C GLY A 420 -6.44 -30.40 23.10
N ILE A 421 -5.43 -30.56 22.23
CA ILE A 421 -4.11 -29.94 22.32
C ILE A 421 -4.20 -28.52 21.73
N GLY A 422 -5.28 -27.82 21.97
CA GLY A 422 -5.48 -26.39 21.67
C GLY A 422 -4.78 -25.49 22.68
N ALA A 423 -4.07 -26.07 23.62
CA ALA A 423 -3.18 -25.41 24.55
C ALA A 423 -2.31 -26.51 25.19
N VAL A 424 -1.29 -26.99 24.48
CA VAL A 424 -0.09 -27.33 25.22
C VAL A 424 0.65 -25.98 25.36
N ALA A 425 0.09 -25.11 26.20
CA ALA A 425 0.95 -24.28 27.00
C ALA A 425 1.96 -25.26 27.61
N ALA A 426 3.25 -25.10 27.32
CA ALA A 426 4.27 -25.72 28.14
C ALA A 426 3.79 -25.53 29.60
N GLU A 427 3.63 -26.64 30.38
CA GLU A 427 3.22 -26.49 31.79
C GLU A 427 4.15 -25.45 32.38
N PRO A 428 3.66 -24.34 32.97
CA PRO A 428 4.51 -23.33 33.52
C PRO A 428 5.48 -23.98 34.47
N ALA A 429 6.76 -23.90 34.19
CA ALA A 429 7.79 -24.35 35.12
C ALA A 429 7.54 -23.63 36.45
N ALA A 430 7.36 -24.36 37.52
CA ALA A 430 7.03 -23.98 38.87
C ALA A 430 6.79 -22.50 39.13
N SER A 431 5.54 -22.10 39.08
CA SER A 431 4.92 -20.85 39.55
C SER A 431 5.86 -19.71 40.00
N VAL A 432 6.13 -18.78 39.13
CA VAL A 432 6.32 -17.39 39.54
C VAL A 432 4.93 -16.86 39.92
N THR A 433 4.63 -16.82 41.21
CA THR A 433 3.36 -16.30 41.70
C THR A 433 3.32 -14.79 41.44
N ILE A 434 2.77 -14.38 40.30
CA ILE A 434 2.35 -12.99 40.13
C ILE A 434 1.15 -12.84 41.07
N LEU A 435 1.21 -11.84 41.96
CA LEU A 435 0.08 -11.48 42.79
C LEU A 435 -1.14 -11.27 41.90
N LYS A 436 -2.24 -11.98 42.11
CA LYS A 436 -3.49 -11.85 41.35
C LYS A 436 -3.84 -10.37 41.21
N GLY A 437 -3.87 -9.86 39.95
CA GLY A 437 -4.17 -8.47 39.63
C GLY A 437 -2.96 -7.59 39.31
N ALA A 438 -1.74 -8.09 39.40
CA ALA A 438 -0.56 -7.35 38.93
C ALA A 438 -0.40 -7.52 37.42
N LYS A 439 -0.13 -6.40 36.73
CA LYS A 439 0.16 -6.40 35.28
C LYS A 439 1.57 -6.92 35.04
N PRO A 440 1.83 -7.79 34.05
CA PRO A 440 3.20 -8.16 33.70
C PRO A 440 3.97 -6.93 33.23
N ARG A 441 5.23 -6.83 33.65
CA ARG A 441 6.15 -5.74 33.26
C ARG A 441 6.87 -6.13 31.97
N ILE A 442 6.73 -5.28 30.98
CA ILE A 442 7.38 -5.40 29.67
C ILE A 442 8.48 -4.36 29.56
N LEU A 443 9.69 -4.80 29.30
CA LEU A 443 10.84 -3.92 29.04
C LEU A 443 11.06 -3.81 27.53
N LEU A 444 11.07 -2.56 27.03
CA LEU A 444 11.43 -2.22 25.65
C LEU A 444 12.73 -1.40 25.65
N PRO A 445 13.89 -2.02 25.45
CA PRO A 445 15.12 -1.28 25.20
C PRO A 445 15.07 -0.58 23.84
N VAL A 446 15.40 0.70 23.82
CA VAL A 446 15.41 1.55 22.61
C VAL A 446 16.84 1.98 22.34
N PHE A 447 17.38 1.48 21.25
CA PHE A 447 18.75 1.77 20.80
C PHE A 447 18.77 2.90 19.77
N PRO A 448 19.89 3.58 19.54
CA PRO A 448 20.00 4.52 18.44
C PRO A 448 19.56 3.89 17.11
N GLY A 449 18.59 4.49 16.41
CA GLY A 449 18.02 3.97 15.16
C GLY A 449 16.80 3.06 15.34
N THR A 450 16.41 2.67 16.55
CA THR A 450 15.12 2.02 16.80
C THR A 450 13.97 3.00 16.50
N ASN A 451 12.88 2.55 15.88
CA ASN A 451 11.76 3.41 15.51
C ASN A 451 10.36 2.78 15.65
N CYS A 452 10.26 1.54 16.11
CA CYS A 452 8.97 0.83 16.30
C CYS A 452 8.59 0.65 17.78
N GLU A 453 9.27 1.32 18.71
CA GLU A 453 9.04 1.18 20.14
C GLU A 453 7.67 1.67 20.57
N PHE A 454 7.15 2.73 19.95
CA PHE A 454 5.83 3.26 20.29
C PHE A 454 4.71 2.32 19.81
N ASP A 455 4.86 1.73 18.64
CA ASP A 455 3.92 0.74 18.11
C ASP A 455 3.86 -0.49 19.01
N MET A 456 5.03 -1.02 19.39
CA MET A 456 5.15 -2.17 20.29
C MET A 456 4.64 -1.85 21.69
N LYS A 457 4.97 -0.66 22.25
CA LYS A 457 4.43 -0.19 23.54
C LYS A 457 2.91 -0.17 23.51
N ARG A 458 2.33 0.43 22.46
CA ARG A 458 0.88 0.52 22.29
C ARG A 458 0.24 -0.89 22.23
N ALA A 459 0.82 -1.81 21.46
CA ALA A 459 0.32 -3.17 21.34
C ALA A 459 0.29 -3.92 22.69
N PHE A 460 1.37 -3.84 23.48
CA PHE A 460 1.41 -4.44 24.81
C PHE A 460 0.48 -3.76 25.82
N GLN A 461 0.33 -2.42 25.74
CA GLN A 461 -0.61 -1.70 26.61
C GLN A 461 -2.06 -2.08 26.30
N LEU A 462 -2.44 -2.21 25.04
CA LEU A 462 -3.75 -2.72 24.62
C LEU A 462 -4.00 -4.16 25.09
N ALA A 463 -2.95 -4.95 25.18
CA ALA A 463 -3.00 -6.31 25.76
C ALA A 463 -3.07 -6.32 27.31
N GLY A 464 -2.96 -5.19 27.99
CA GLY A 464 -3.04 -5.07 29.42
C GLY A 464 -1.71 -5.07 30.18
N GLY A 465 -0.58 -5.06 29.47
CA GLY A 465 0.76 -5.05 30.06
C GLY A 465 1.20 -3.68 30.58
N GLU A 466 2.13 -3.65 31.53
CA GLU A 466 2.82 -2.44 32.01
C GLU A 466 4.14 -2.31 31.25
N VAL A 467 4.25 -1.30 30.39
CA VAL A 467 5.40 -1.14 29.49
C VAL A 467 6.34 -0.05 29.94
N LYS A 468 7.62 -0.41 30.10
CA LYS A 468 8.73 0.53 30.31
C LYS A 468 9.59 0.63 29.05
N ILE A 469 9.70 1.82 28.50
CA ILE A 469 10.71 2.15 27.49
C ILE A 469 12.00 2.54 28.20
N LEU A 470 13.13 1.95 27.82
CA LEU A 470 14.46 2.27 28.30
C LEU A 470 15.34 2.77 27.15
N VAL A 471 15.64 4.05 27.12
CA VAL A 471 16.51 4.64 26.10
C VAL A 471 17.97 4.33 26.39
N PHE A 472 18.59 3.55 25.51
CA PHE A 472 19.98 3.14 25.61
C PHE A 472 20.90 4.24 25.06
N ARG A 473 21.73 4.83 25.92
CA ARG A 473 22.64 5.95 25.60
C ARG A 473 24.05 5.41 25.41
N ASN A 474 24.65 5.70 24.25
CA ASN A 474 26.01 5.26 23.90
C ASN A 474 26.92 6.41 23.41
N ASN A 475 26.50 7.66 23.65
CA ASN A 475 27.22 8.85 23.18
C ASN A 475 28.51 9.16 23.95
N THR A 476 28.69 8.58 25.14
CA THR A 476 29.95 8.61 25.92
C THR A 476 30.19 7.26 26.61
N PRO A 477 31.45 6.92 26.95
CA PRO A 477 31.75 5.70 27.71
C PRO A 477 31.00 5.62 29.05
N ALA A 478 30.83 6.74 29.73
CA ALA A 478 30.08 6.81 31.00
C ALA A 478 28.59 6.52 30.78
N ALA A 479 27.98 7.13 29.76
CA ALA A 479 26.56 6.91 29.42
C ALA A 479 26.32 5.46 28.97
N LEU A 480 27.27 4.86 28.25
CA LEU A 480 27.22 3.45 27.87
C LEU A 480 27.23 2.54 29.11
N ALA A 481 28.18 2.74 30.02
CA ALA A 481 28.29 1.95 31.26
C ALA A 481 27.04 2.09 32.14
N GLU A 482 26.49 3.31 32.26
CA GLU A 482 25.24 3.57 32.99
C GLU A 482 24.06 2.85 32.33
N SER A 483 23.92 2.92 30.99
CA SER A 483 22.85 2.26 30.25
C SER A 483 22.92 0.74 30.35
N LEU A 484 24.10 0.14 30.30
CA LEU A 484 24.28 -1.30 30.53
C LEU A 484 23.83 -1.70 31.94
N LYS A 485 24.24 -0.96 32.97
CA LYS A 485 23.81 -1.21 34.35
C LYS A 485 22.31 -1.08 34.54
N GLU A 486 21.72 -0.01 33.99
CA GLU A 486 20.28 0.22 34.04
C GLU A 486 19.53 -0.88 33.32
N LEU A 487 19.96 -1.28 32.11
CA LEU A 487 19.37 -2.35 31.33
C LEU A 487 19.40 -3.69 32.10
N ALA A 488 20.52 -4.05 32.69
CA ALA A 488 20.62 -5.27 33.51
C ALA A 488 19.63 -5.23 34.69
N THR A 489 19.53 -4.10 35.38
CA THR A 489 18.60 -3.91 36.50
C THR A 489 17.15 -4.05 36.05
N GLU A 490 16.76 -3.45 34.93
CA GLU A 490 15.38 -3.50 34.43
C GLU A 490 15.01 -4.89 33.88
N ILE A 491 15.93 -5.61 33.24
CA ILE A 491 15.70 -7.01 32.83
C ILE A 491 15.44 -7.88 34.08
N SER A 492 16.14 -7.64 35.19
CA SER A 492 15.93 -8.41 36.41
C SER A 492 14.52 -8.28 37.00
N GLN A 493 13.78 -7.27 36.62
CA GLN A 493 12.41 -6.98 37.12
C GLN A 493 11.31 -7.25 36.08
N ALA A 494 11.65 -7.46 34.81
CA ALA A 494 10.71 -7.68 33.74
C ALA A 494 10.24 -9.12 33.67
N GLN A 495 9.01 -9.36 33.20
CA GLN A 495 8.47 -10.67 32.81
C GLN A 495 8.65 -10.87 31.29
N ILE A 496 8.59 -9.79 30.52
CA ILE A 496 8.77 -9.81 29.06
C ILE A 496 9.88 -8.82 28.71
N LEU A 497 10.86 -9.30 27.92
CA LEU A 497 11.85 -8.47 27.25
C LEU A 497 11.52 -8.44 25.77
N ALA A 498 11.28 -7.25 25.18
CA ALA A 498 10.89 -7.14 23.80
C ALA A 498 11.78 -6.17 23.03
N PHE A 499 12.32 -6.62 21.90
CA PHE A 499 13.15 -5.86 20.98
C PHE A 499 12.31 -5.46 19.77
N SER A 500 12.06 -4.17 19.63
CA SER A 500 11.27 -3.62 18.52
C SER A 500 12.08 -3.53 17.22
N GLY A 501 11.36 -3.27 16.13
CA GLY A 501 11.96 -3.00 14.83
C GLY A 501 12.67 -1.65 14.77
N GLY A 502 13.36 -1.44 13.66
CA GLY A 502 14.12 -0.24 13.37
C GLY A 502 15.42 -0.56 12.64
N PHE A 503 16.39 0.34 12.77
CA PHE A 503 17.71 0.28 12.12
C PHE A 503 18.78 0.58 13.16
N SER A 504 18.95 -0.31 14.12
CA SER A 504 19.83 -0.10 15.27
C SER A 504 21.28 0.20 14.84
N ALA A 505 21.81 1.35 15.31
CA ALA A 505 23.13 1.88 14.92
C ALA A 505 23.30 2.12 13.40
N GLY A 506 22.18 2.34 12.67
CA GLY A 506 22.17 2.60 11.23
C GLY A 506 22.25 1.34 10.37
N ASP A 507 22.15 0.14 10.96
CA ASP A 507 22.26 -1.15 10.26
C ASP A 507 23.42 -1.16 9.26
N GLU A 508 24.64 -1.13 9.79
CA GLU A 508 25.88 -1.13 9.02
C GLU A 508 25.90 -2.22 7.93
N PRO A 509 26.62 -2.01 6.80
CA PRO A 509 26.53 -2.85 5.60
C PRO A 509 26.66 -4.36 5.81
N ASP A 510 27.24 -4.79 6.91
CA ASP A 510 27.49 -6.20 7.21
C ASP A 510 26.40 -6.87 8.05
N GLY A 511 25.24 -6.27 8.18
CA GLY A 511 24.08 -6.92 8.75
C GLY A 511 23.40 -6.22 9.91
N SER A 512 22.10 -6.15 9.79
CA SER A 512 21.18 -5.54 10.73
C SER A 512 21.17 -6.24 12.09
N GLY A 513 20.91 -5.47 13.15
CA GLY A 513 20.76 -5.98 14.53
C GLY A 513 22.07 -6.29 15.26
N LYS A 514 23.25 -6.01 14.70
CA LYS A 514 24.54 -6.27 15.34
C LYS A 514 24.73 -5.51 16.64
N PHE A 515 24.33 -4.26 16.68
CA PHE A 515 24.48 -3.45 17.89
C PHE A 515 23.70 -4.05 19.06
N ILE A 516 22.43 -4.41 18.84
CA ILE A 516 21.60 -5.09 19.84
C ILE A 516 22.21 -6.44 20.24
N ALA A 517 22.68 -7.23 19.27
CA ALA A 517 23.30 -8.53 19.53
C ALA A 517 24.56 -8.40 20.39
N ASN A 518 25.38 -7.38 20.16
CA ASN A 518 26.58 -7.12 20.98
C ASN A 518 26.21 -6.70 22.41
N VAL A 519 25.16 -5.87 22.57
CA VAL A 519 24.68 -5.51 23.91
C VAL A 519 24.12 -6.74 24.65
N ILE A 520 23.37 -7.61 23.97
CA ILE A 520 22.86 -8.86 24.58
C ILE A 520 24.00 -9.79 25.01
N ARG A 521 25.14 -9.81 24.28
CA ARG A 521 26.31 -10.63 24.62
C ARG A 521 27.17 -10.05 25.74
N GLU A 522 26.97 -8.79 26.11
CA GLU A 522 27.67 -8.22 27.27
C GLU A 522 27.39 -9.11 28.50
N PRO A 523 28.40 -9.54 29.29
CA PRO A 523 28.25 -10.56 30.32
C PRO A 523 27.16 -10.26 31.34
N GLY A 524 27.01 -9.01 31.77
CA GLY A 524 25.99 -8.61 32.73
C GLY A 524 24.58 -8.73 32.15
N ILE A 525 24.40 -8.32 30.90
CA ILE A 525 23.13 -8.42 30.18
C ILE A 525 22.81 -9.88 29.83
N SER A 526 23.78 -10.61 29.31
CA SER A 526 23.66 -12.03 28.97
C SER A 526 23.17 -12.86 30.16
N ASN A 527 23.79 -12.65 31.34
CA ASN A 527 23.35 -13.32 32.57
C ASN A 527 21.89 -12.99 32.92
N GLN A 528 21.47 -11.74 32.83
CA GLN A 528 20.09 -11.34 33.16
C GLN A 528 19.07 -11.89 32.16
N VAL A 529 19.41 -11.94 30.87
CA VAL A 529 18.55 -12.56 29.86
C VAL A 529 18.39 -14.07 30.11
N MET A 530 19.49 -14.75 30.43
CA MET A 530 19.43 -16.19 30.72
C MET A 530 18.73 -16.48 32.06
N GLU A 531 18.87 -15.63 33.07
CA GLU A 531 18.09 -15.68 34.31
C GLU A 531 16.61 -15.47 34.06
N LEU A 532 16.22 -14.54 33.22
CA LEU A 532 14.84 -14.32 32.80
C LEU A 532 14.25 -15.61 32.19
N LEU A 533 14.98 -16.25 31.27
CA LEU A 533 14.49 -17.44 30.55
C LEU A 533 14.57 -18.72 31.39
N LYS A 534 15.67 -18.97 32.13
CA LYS A 534 15.92 -20.27 32.78
C LYS A 534 15.28 -20.36 34.18
N ASN A 535 15.24 -19.23 34.93
CA ASN A 535 14.89 -19.27 36.35
C ASN A 535 13.61 -18.48 36.68
N ARG A 536 13.18 -17.54 35.82
CA ARG A 536 12.01 -16.70 36.08
C ARG A 536 10.85 -16.93 35.10
N ASP A 537 10.94 -17.95 34.26
CA ASP A 537 9.92 -18.33 33.27
C ASP A 537 9.46 -17.18 32.38
N GLY A 538 10.39 -16.26 32.03
CA GLY A 538 10.09 -15.06 31.27
C GLY A 538 9.98 -15.31 29.77
N LEU A 539 9.47 -14.31 29.06
CA LEU A 539 9.31 -14.32 27.60
C LEU A 539 10.21 -13.30 26.94
N VAL A 540 10.67 -13.63 25.71
CA VAL A 540 11.43 -12.72 24.85
C VAL A 540 10.78 -12.62 23.47
N LEU A 541 10.59 -11.38 22.97
CA LEU A 541 10.07 -11.10 21.64
C LEU A 541 11.06 -10.26 20.85
N GLY A 542 11.29 -10.59 19.58
CA GLY A 542 12.03 -9.76 18.63
C GLY A 542 11.25 -9.61 17.33
N ILE A 543 10.93 -8.36 16.95
CA ILE A 543 10.27 -8.07 15.68
C ILE A 543 11.24 -7.34 14.75
N CYS A 544 11.33 -7.79 13.49
CA CYS A 544 12.16 -7.20 12.44
C CYS A 544 13.63 -7.05 12.89
N ASN A 545 14.11 -5.85 13.22
CA ASN A 545 15.47 -5.61 13.75
C ASN A 545 15.73 -6.38 15.07
N GLY A 546 14.71 -6.51 15.92
CA GLY A 546 14.78 -7.35 17.11
C GLY A 546 15.00 -8.84 16.76
N PHE A 547 14.32 -9.37 15.76
CA PHE A 547 14.55 -10.75 15.31
C PHE A 547 15.94 -10.95 14.71
N GLN A 548 16.41 -9.97 13.92
CA GLN A 548 17.79 -9.98 13.41
C GLN A 548 18.83 -10.07 14.54
N ALA A 549 18.58 -9.42 15.66
CA ALA A 549 19.44 -9.53 16.85
C ALA A 549 19.31 -10.91 17.52
N LEU A 550 18.09 -11.40 17.74
CA LEU A 550 17.87 -12.69 18.40
C LEU A 550 18.47 -13.87 17.64
N ILE A 551 18.40 -13.89 16.30
CA ILE A 551 19.01 -14.96 15.49
C ILE A 551 20.53 -14.89 15.53
N LYS A 552 21.12 -13.68 15.54
CA LYS A 552 22.56 -13.48 15.64
C LYS A 552 23.13 -13.88 17.00
N THR A 553 22.34 -13.79 18.07
CA THR A 553 22.76 -14.21 19.41
C THR A 553 22.62 -15.71 19.67
N GLY A 554 21.84 -16.42 18.84
CA GLY A 554 21.50 -17.84 19.07
C GLY A 554 20.28 -18.05 19.95
N LEU A 555 19.70 -16.97 20.55
CA LEU A 555 18.44 -17.06 21.32
C LEU A 555 17.32 -17.68 20.48
N VAL A 556 17.33 -17.43 19.19
CA VAL A 556 16.53 -18.14 18.19
C VAL A 556 17.50 -18.77 17.19
N PRO A 557 17.45 -20.08 16.90
CA PRO A 557 16.46 -21.06 17.38
C PRO A 557 16.93 -21.90 18.61
N TYR A 558 18.05 -21.56 19.25
CA TYR A 558 18.66 -22.46 20.24
C TYR A 558 18.23 -22.21 21.69
N GLY A 559 17.64 -21.06 22.02
CA GLY A 559 17.23 -20.68 23.37
C GLY A 559 18.40 -20.30 24.28
N GLU A 560 19.60 -20.11 23.71
CA GLU A 560 20.82 -19.77 24.42
C GLU A 560 21.61 -18.71 23.67
N ILE A 561 22.41 -17.92 24.41
CA ILE A 561 23.33 -16.95 23.82
C ILE A 561 24.61 -17.69 23.45
N LEU A 562 24.87 -17.79 22.16
CA LEU A 562 25.96 -18.57 21.58
C LEU A 562 26.87 -17.68 20.75
N GLU A 563 28.14 -18.09 20.66
CA GLU A 563 29.07 -17.50 19.70
C GLU A 563 28.66 -17.92 18.26
N PRO A 564 28.67 -16.98 17.30
CA PRO A 564 28.20 -17.26 15.95
C PRO A 564 29.18 -18.22 15.22
N VAL A 565 28.61 -19.28 14.65
CA VAL A 565 29.31 -20.22 13.77
C VAL A 565 28.62 -20.29 12.40
N GLN A 566 29.37 -20.67 11.37
CA GLN A 566 28.92 -20.67 9.99
C GLN A 566 27.66 -21.52 9.72
N SER A 567 27.42 -22.55 10.53
CA SER A 567 26.26 -23.44 10.40
C SER A 567 24.96 -22.86 11.00
N MET A 568 25.02 -21.75 11.73
CA MET A 568 23.85 -21.11 12.30
C MET A 568 22.98 -20.44 11.21
N PRO A 569 21.65 -20.42 11.40
CA PRO A 569 20.79 -19.65 10.52
C PRO A 569 21.07 -18.15 10.70
N THR A 570 20.80 -17.40 9.65
CA THR A 570 20.98 -15.93 9.70
C THR A 570 19.89 -15.23 8.88
N LEU A 571 19.69 -13.94 9.16
CA LEU A 571 18.94 -13.01 8.34
C LEU A 571 19.91 -12.16 7.52
N THR A 572 19.59 -11.98 6.24
CA THR A 572 20.41 -11.23 5.28
C THR A 572 19.53 -10.42 4.31
N TYR A 573 20.18 -9.77 3.34
CA TYR A 573 19.51 -8.95 2.32
C TYR A 573 18.38 -9.69 1.61
N ASN A 574 17.26 -8.99 1.40
CA ASN A 574 16.18 -9.46 0.54
C ASN A 574 16.72 -9.80 -0.86
N THR A 575 16.11 -10.78 -1.53
CA THR A 575 16.51 -11.16 -2.91
C THR A 575 16.44 -10.00 -3.90
N ILE A 576 15.51 -9.07 -3.69
CA ILE A 576 15.37 -7.87 -4.50
C ILE A 576 16.49 -6.82 -4.27
N GLY A 577 17.36 -7.01 -3.27
CA GLY A 577 18.50 -6.12 -3.00
C GLY A 577 18.13 -4.72 -2.50
N ARG A 578 16.92 -4.54 -1.96
CA ARG A 578 16.44 -3.25 -1.42
C ARG A 578 15.44 -3.44 -0.28
N HIS A 579 15.15 -2.34 0.41
CA HIS A 579 14.01 -2.28 1.33
C HIS A 579 12.69 -2.55 0.59
N ILE A 580 11.79 -3.26 1.28
CA ILE A 580 10.43 -3.51 0.81
C ILE A 580 9.44 -3.30 1.96
N SER A 581 8.38 -2.52 1.68
CA SER A 581 7.26 -2.29 2.59
C SER A 581 5.96 -2.66 1.90
N ARG A 582 5.27 -3.67 2.45
CA ARG A 582 3.98 -4.16 1.96
C ARG A 582 3.30 -5.03 3.02
N PHE A 583 2.02 -5.36 2.81
CA PHE A 583 1.39 -6.43 3.56
C PHE A 583 1.72 -7.79 2.95
N THR A 584 1.92 -8.78 3.82
CA THR A 584 2.14 -10.18 3.46
C THR A 584 1.15 -11.07 4.18
N ARG A 585 0.87 -12.23 3.59
CA ARG A 585 0.11 -13.27 4.26
C ARG A 585 1.09 -14.21 4.96
N THR A 586 0.85 -14.44 6.23
CA THR A 586 1.62 -15.41 7.02
C THR A 586 0.68 -16.46 7.63
N ARG A 587 1.12 -17.70 7.64
CA ARG A 587 0.39 -18.81 8.25
C ARG A 587 1.08 -19.27 9.53
N LEU A 588 0.30 -19.47 10.60
CA LEU A 588 0.79 -20.15 11.79
C LEU A 588 1.12 -21.61 11.45
N VAL A 589 2.34 -22.04 11.78
CA VAL A 589 2.87 -23.38 11.50
C VAL A 589 2.81 -24.26 12.75
N SER A 590 3.06 -23.67 13.92
CA SER A 590 3.16 -24.39 15.19
C SER A 590 2.50 -23.61 16.32
N ALA A 591 1.85 -24.33 17.23
CA ALA A 591 1.30 -23.81 18.49
C ALA A 591 2.22 -24.11 19.70
N LEU A 592 3.48 -24.48 19.48
CA LEU A 592 4.47 -24.73 20.54
C LEU A 592 4.64 -23.52 21.46
N SER A 593 4.65 -22.34 20.85
CA SER A 593 5.00 -21.09 21.52
C SER A 593 3.84 -20.54 22.35
N PRO A 594 4.08 -20.08 23.60
CA PRO A 594 3.07 -19.33 24.36
C PRO A 594 2.61 -18.05 23.64
N TRP A 595 3.37 -17.50 22.74
CA TRP A 595 2.98 -16.39 21.86
C TRP A 595 1.84 -16.73 20.89
N ALA A 596 1.50 -18.02 20.72
CA ALA A 596 0.38 -18.50 19.92
C ALA A 596 -0.90 -18.79 20.76
N SER A 597 -0.88 -18.63 22.08
CA SER A 597 -1.98 -19.08 22.97
C SER A 597 -3.29 -18.28 22.85
N HIS A 598 -3.26 -17.07 22.26
CA HIS A 598 -4.45 -16.25 22.10
C HIS A 598 -5.35 -16.73 20.94
N PRO A 599 -6.70 -16.79 21.10
CA PRO A 599 -7.62 -17.27 20.06
C PRO A 599 -7.41 -16.60 18.70
N SER A 600 -7.20 -15.28 18.65
CA SER A 600 -6.97 -14.56 17.38
C SER A 600 -5.69 -14.97 16.62
N VAL A 601 -4.78 -15.70 17.26
CA VAL A 601 -3.58 -16.24 16.60
C VAL A 601 -3.85 -17.67 16.09
N VAL A 602 -4.60 -18.45 16.84
CA VAL A 602 -4.80 -19.89 16.59
C VAL A 602 -6.03 -20.17 15.72
N GLU A 603 -7.11 -19.38 15.89
CA GLU A 603 -8.38 -19.56 15.16
C GLU A 603 -8.23 -19.14 13.70
N ASP A 604 -7.52 -18.03 13.46
CA ASP A 604 -7.23 -17.53 12.13
C ASP A 604 -5.82 -17.97 11.72
N VAL A 605 -5.73 -19.05 10.98
CA VAL A 605 -4.44 -19.66 10.61
C VAL A 605 -3.63 -18.77 9.67
N VAL A 606 -4.29 -17.94 8.85
CA VAL A 606 -3.64 -17.01 7.92
C VAL A 606 -3.88 -15.57 8.37
N HIS A 607 -2.80 -14.83 8.57
CA HIS A 607 -2.82 -13.44 8.98
C HIS A 607 -2.19 -12.53 7.94
N TRP A 608 -2.77 -11.34 7.78
CA TRP A 608 -2.15 -10.25 7.05
C TRP A 608 -1.28 -9.43 8.00
N VAL A 609 0.02 -9.36 7.70
CA VAL A 609 0.99 -8.66 8.53
C VAL A 609 1.84 -7.73 7.65
N PRO A 610 2.03 -6.45 8.02
CA PRO A 610 2.92 -5.57 7.28
C PRO A 610 4.38 -5.95 7.52
N ILE A 611 5.19 -5.84 6.48
CA ILE A 611 6.65 -5.93 6.56
C ILE A 611 7.28 -4.61 6.12
N SER A 612 8.47 -4.32 6.66
CA SER A 612 9.24 -3.12 6.32
C SER A 612 10.71 -3.37 6.64
N HIS A 613 11.47 -3.91 5.68
CA HIS A 613 12.87 -4.29 5.89
C HIS A 613 13.67 -4.41 4.59
N GLY A 614 14.97 -4.18 4.66
CA GLY A 614 15.95 -4.48 3.61
C GLY A 614 16.63 -5.85 3.78
N GLU A 615 16.67 -6.35 5.03
CA GLU A 615 17.30 -7.60 5.43
C GLU A 615 16.30 -8.47 6.22
N GLY A 616 15.51 -9.26 5.51
CA GLY A 616 14.53 -10.16 6.12
C GLY A 616 14.61 -11.60 5.65
N ARG A 617 15.58 -11.90 4.76
CA ARG A 617 15.75 -13.22 4.16
C ARG A 617 16.45 -14.18 5.10
N ILE A 618 15.75 -15.21 5.54
CA ILE A 618 16.32 -16.32 6.30
C ILE A 618 17.16 -17.20 5.36
N ILE A 619 18.40 -17.43 5.77
CA ILE A 619 19.28 -18.46 5.20
C ILE A 619 19.49 -19.53 6.26
N ILE A 620 19.21 -20.78 5.90
CA ILE A 620 19.27 -21.95 6.78
C ILE A 620 19.57 -23.21 5.95
N SER A 621 20.30 -24.16 6.50
CA SER A 621 20.48 -25.46 5.85
C SER A 621 19.18 -26.27 5.84
N GLU A 622 19.02 -27.14 4.83
CA GLU A 622 17.85 -28.00 4.74
C GLU A 622 17.71 -28.91 5.96
N GLU A 623 18.81 -29.46 6.46
CA GLU A 623 18.85 -30.34 7.63
C GLU A 623 18.31 -29.62 8.87
N LEU A 624 18.82 -28.40 9.15
CA LEU A 624 18.37 -27.63 10.30
C LEU A 624 16.90 -27.19 10.12
N ALA A 625 16.50 -26.77 8.92
CA ALA A 625 15.11 -26.40 8.65
C ALA A 625 14.16 -27.59 8.94
N ARG A 626 14.47 -28.79 8.45
CA ARG A 626 13.70 -30.02 8.73
C ARG A 626 13.59 -30.30 10.22
N ASP A 627 14.68 -30.11 10.96
CA ASP A 627 14.70 -30.32 12.41
C ASP A 627 13.82 -29.32 13.13
N LEU A 628 13.91 -28.03 12.77
CA LEU A 628 13.06 -26.97 13.35
C LEU A 628 11.58 -27.16 13.05
N PHE A 629 11.20 -27.61 11.85
CA PHE A 629 9.83 -27.95 11.52
C PHE A 629 9.31 -29.12 12.37
N ARG A 630 10.11 -30.19 12.52
CA ARG A 630 9.72 -31.36 13.33
C ARG A 630 9.56 -31.01 14.80
N LYS A 631 10.39 -30.11 15.33
CA LYS A 631 10.35 -29.65 16.73
C LYS A 631 9.28 -28.57 16.96
N GLY A 632 8.57 -28.12 15.94
CA GLY A 632 7.57 -27.05 16.05
C GLY A 632 8.16 -25.66 16.28
N GLN A 633 9.45 -25.47 15.98
CA GLN A 633 10.14 -24.18 16.20
C GLN A 633 9.96 -23.18 15.04
N VAL A 634 9.40 -23.60 13.89
CA VAL A 634 8.94 -22.68 12.88
C VAL A 634 7.57 -22.15 13.30
N PHE A 635 7.52 -20.86 13.62
CA PHE A 635 6.29 -20.23 14.12
C PHE A 635 5.35 -19.87 12.97
N THR A 636 5.84 -19.16 11.98
CA THR A 636 5.05 -18.70 10.82
C THR A 636 5.80 -18.90 9.51
N GLN A 637 5.02 -19.10 8.43
CA GLN A 637 5.49 -19.10 7.03
C GLN A 637 4.74 -18.08 6.20
N TYR A 638 5.40 -17.51 5.19
CA TYR A 638 4.75 -16.76 4.13
C TYR A 638 3.89 -17.69 3.27
N VAL A 639 2.70 -17.21 2.89
CA VAL A 639 1.74 -17.96 2.06
C VAL A 639 1.16 -17.09 0.95
N ASP A 640 0.74 -17.74 -0.13
CA ASP A 640 0.03 -17.10 -1.24
C ASP A 640 -1.46 -16.85 -0.92
N ALA A 641 -2.21 -16.37 -1.91
CA ALA A 641 -3.63 -16.07 -1.78
C ALA A 641 -4.49 -17.31 -1.50
N SER A 642 -4.03 -18.51 -1.85
CA SER A 642 -4.72 -19.78 -1.55
C SER A 642 -4.39 -20.33 -0.15
N GLY A 643 -3.43 -19.72 0.57
CA GLY A 643 -2.88 -20.20 1.83
C GLY A 643 -1.80 -21.28 1.66
N ALA A 644 -1.37 -21.56 0.43
CA ALA A 644 -0.23 -22.44 0.17
C ALA A 644 1.10 -21.74 0.48
N VAL A 645 2.14 -22.51 0.80
CA VAL A 645 3.49 -21.97 1.08
C VAL A 645 4.02 -21.21 -0.12
N ALA A 646 4.39 -19.95 0.09
CA ALA A 646 4.84 -19.06 -0.97
C ALA A 646 6.25 -19.42 -1.47
N ALA A 647 6.37 -19.74 -2.75
CA ALA A 647 7.64 -20.11 -3.38
C ALA A 647 8.43 -18.91 -3.92
N SER A 648 7.74 -17.78 -4.17
CA SER A 648 8.33 -16.61 -4.84
C SER A 648 7.69 -15.31 -4.39
N GLU A 649 8.33 -14.21 -4.75
CA GLU A 649 7.70 -12.88 -4.70
C GLU A 649 6.46 -12.84 -5.62
N PRO A 650 5.47 -12.06 -5.29
CA PRO A 650 5.41 -11.12 -4.16
C PRO A 650 5.03 -11.73 -2.81
N ASP A 651 4.62 -12.99 -2.75
CA ASP A 651 4.07 -13.63 -1.54
C ASP A 651 5.16 -14.09 -0.56
N ASN A 652 6.36 -14.48 -1.04
CA ASN A 652 7.58 -14.62 -0.24
C ASN A 652 8.47 -13.39 -0.48
N PRO A 653 8.23 -12.26 0.19
CA PRO A 653 8.67 -10.94 -0.26
C PRO A 653 10.17 -10.70 -0.13
N ASN A 654 10.85 -11.47 0.70
CA ASN A 654 12.28 -11.32 0.97
C ASN A 654 13.11 -12.50 0.44
N GLY A 655 12.47 -13.55 -0.09
CA GLY A 655 13.12 -14.75 -0.57
C GLY A 655 13.63 -15.67 0.55
N SER A 656 12.99 -15.66 1.72
CA SER A 656 13.32 -16.54 2.84
C SER A 656 13.28 -18.01 2.45
N ALA A 657 14.28 -18.77 2.88
CA ALA A 657 14.33 -20.21 2.70
C ALA A 657 13.06 -20.87 3.26
N TYR A 658 12.44 -21.74 2.46
CA TYR A 658 11.21 -22.48 2.82
C TYR A 658 10.06 -21.59 3.28
N ALA A 659 10.06 -20.32 2.85
CA ALA A 659 9.10 -19.29 3.23
C ALA A 659 9.00 -19.04 4.75
N ILE A 660 10.03 -19.36 5.52
CA ILE A 660 10.01 -19.14 6.97
C ILE A 660 9.98 -17.64 7.26
N GLU A 661 8.99 -17.19 8.05
CA GLU A 661 8.82 -15.80 8.47
C GLU A 661 9.22 -15.59 9.93
N GLY A 662 8.95 -16.58 10.80
CA GLY A 662 9.26 -16.51 12.23
C GLY A 662 9.72 -17.84 12.80
N LEU A 663 10.59 -17.75 13.80
CA LEU A 663 11.20 -18.89 14.51
C LEU A 663 11.11 -18.70 16.02
N THR A 664 11.11 -19.82 16.77
CA THR A 664 11.12 -19.82 18.24
C THR A 664 12.31 -20.57 18.81
N SER A 665 12.58 -20.35 20.11
CA SER A 665 13.41 -21.24 20.93
C SER A 665 12.80 -22.64 21.07
N PRO A 666 13.55 -23.67 21.54
CA PRO A 666 13.03 -25.03 21.69
C PRO A 666 11.80 -25.15 22.62
N ASP A 667 11.69 -24.28 23.60
CA ASP A 667 10.56 -24.17 24.52
C ASP A 667 9.47 -23.15 24.09
N GLY A 668 9.66 -22.49 22.94
CA GLY A 668 8.73 -21.53 22.37
C GLY A 668 8.70 -20.16 23.06
N ARG A 669 9.46 -19.91 24.14
CA ARG A 669 9.38 -18.69 24.94
C ARG A 669 10.10 -17.50 24.31
N VAL A 670 11.07 -17.75 23.47
CA VAL A 670 11.69 -16.71 22.63
C VAL A 670 11.08 -16.77 21.25
N LEU A 671 10.48 -15.69 20.79
CA LEU A 671 9.91 -15.56 19.44
C LEU A 671 10.64 -14.46 18.67
N GLY A 672 11.07 -14.79 17.46
CA GLY A 672 11.57 -13.84 16.47
C GLY A 672 10.75 -13.93 15.18
N LYS A 673 10.32 -12.78 14.62
CA LYS A 673 9.59 -12.71 13.35
C LYS A 673 9.85 -11.41 12.60
N MET A 674 9.71 -11.44 11.27
CA MET A 674 9.95 -10.26 10.44
C MET A 674 8.75 -9.33 10.30
N GLY A 675 7.54 -9.88 10.33
CA GLY A 675 6.31 -9.11 10.17
C GLY A 675 5.94 -8.32 11.44
N HIS A 676 5.47 -7.10 11.23
CA HIS A 676 5.12 -6.13 12.28
C HIS A 676 3.68 -6.33 12.79
N SER A 677 3.44 -7.34 13.62
CA SER A 677 2.13 -7.60 14.19
C SER A 677 1.66 -6.47 15.12
N GLU A 678 2.57 -5.70 15.72
CA GLU A 678 2.27 -4.53 16.54
C GLU A 678 1.54 -3.41 15.77
N ARG A 679 1.72 -3.36 14.45
CA ARG A 679 1.10 -2.35 13.59
C ARG A 679 -0.33 -2.70 13.14
N THR A 680 -0.81 -3.89 13.49
CA THR A 680 -2.17 -4.35 13.18
C THR A 680 -3.08 -4.39 14.42
N MET A 681 -2.63 -3.80 15.56
CA MET A 681 -3.32 -3.84 16.84
C MET A 681 -4.17 -2.59 17.07
N GLY A 682 -5.40 -2.76 17.56
CA GLY A 682 -6.31 -1.70 18.00
C GLY A 682 -7.76 -1.92 17.60
N PRO A 683 -8.73 -1.37 18.37
CA PRO A 683 -10.17 -1.62 18.15
C PRO A 683 -10.66 -1.13 16.79
N ASP A 684 -10.03 -0.10 16.24
CA ASP A 684 -10.40 0.45 14.92
C ASP A 684 -9.59 -0.17 13.78
N LEU A 685 -8.45 -0.77 14.06
CA LEU A 685 -7.64 -1.50 13.07
C LEU A 685 -8.24 -2.89 12.75
N GLN A 686 -9.00 -3.48 13.63
CA GLN A 686 -9.85 -4.65 13.30
C GLN A 686 -10.91 -4.29 12.24
N LYS A 687 -11.28 -2.99 12.16
CA LYS A 687 -12.16 -2.44 11.12
C LYS A 687 -11.39 -1.70 10.01
N GLY A 688 -10.13 -1.39 10.18
CA GLY A 688 -9.41 -0.37 9.41
C GLY A 688 -8.16 -0.82 8.65
N THR A 689 -7.84 -2.13 8.59
CA THR A 689 -7.16 -2.67 7.41
C THR A 689 -8.16 -2.97 6.26
N PRO A 690 -9.40 -2.49 6.31
CA PRO A 690 -10.44 -2.81 5.35
C PRO A 690 -10.16 -2.27 3.96
N PHE A 691 -9.32 -1.25 3.81
CA PHE A 691 -9.01 -0.73 2.48
C PHE A 691 -7.97 -1.57 1.74
N LEU A 692 -7.10 -2.28 2.45
CA LEU A 692 -6.25 -3.31 1.85
C LEU A 692 -7.04 -4.56 1.50
N MET A 693 -8.00 -4.90 2.34
CA MET A 693 -8.75 -6.14 2.22
C MET A 693 -10.10 -5.95 1.57
N GLY A 694 -10.42 -4.72 1.17
CA GLY A 694 -11.73 -4.30 0.71
C GLY A 694 -12.79 -4.55 1.78
N ASN A 695 -13.90 -3.84 1.78
CA ASN A 695 -15.10 -4.30 2.47
C ASN A 695 -15.67 -5.52 1.71
N VAL A 696 -14.85 -6.56 1.53
CA VAL A 696 -15.20 -7.78 0.81
C VAL A 696 -16.10 -8.63 1.73
N THR A 697 -17.29 -8.14 1.99
CA THR A 697 -18.40 -8.91 2.54
C THR A 697 -19.24 -9.54 1.44
N GLY A 698 -18.65 -9.86 0.30
CA GLY A 698 -19.32 -10.58 -0.78
C GLY A 698 -18.44 -11.72 -1.27
N ASN A 699 -18.98 -12.88 -1.43
CA ASN A 699 -18.53 -14.19 -1.93
C ASN A 699 -17.07 -14.44 -2.39
N GLY A 700 -16.18 -13.49 -2.30
CA GLY A 700 -14.74 -13.54 -2.59
C GLY A 700 -13.87 -12.98 -1.47
N GLY A 701 -14.46 -12.71 -0.30
CA GLY A 701 -13.76 -12.17 0.86
C GLY A 701 -12.69 -13.10 1.42
N ILE A 702 -11.88 -12.53 2.29
CA ILE A 702 -10.98 -13.26 3.18
C ILE A 702 -11.67 -14.56 3.58
N GLY A 703 -11.07 -15.70 3.22
CA GLY A 703 -11.63 -17.00 3.58
C GLY A 703 -11.96 -17.00 5.06
N LYS A 704 -12.96 -17.75 5.49
CA LYS A 704 -13.47 -17.78 6.87
C LYS A 704 -12.40 -17.92 7.97
N ASN A 705 -11.12 -18.10 7.60
CA ASN A 705 -9.97 -18.34 8.46
C ASN A 705 -8.83 -17.34 8.22
N GLN A 706 -9.09 -16.11 7.79
CA GLN A 706 -8.07 -15.06 7.62
C GLN A 706 -8.39 -13.86 8.50
N SER A 707 -7.39 -13.34 9.22
CA SER A 707 -7.48 -12.17 10.09
C SER A 707 -6.38 -11.16 9.79
N SER A 708 -6.67 -9.88 10.00
CA SER A 708 -5.65 -8.82 10.01
C SER A 708 -4.94 -8.69 11.35
N CYS A 709 -5.44 -9.35 12.42
CA CYS A 709 -4.93 -9.20 13.78
C CYS A 709 -4.26 -10.48 14.25
N GLN A 710 -2.93 -10.48 14.27
CA GLN A 710 -2.13 -11.54 14.91
C GLN A 710 -1.74 -11.08 16.32
N ASN A 711 -2.65 -11.25 17.30
CA ASN A 711 -2.47 -10.69 18.64
C ASN A 711 -1.54 -11.55 19.53
N ILE A 712 -0.28 -11.67 19.11
CA ILE A 712 0.79 -12.29 19.90
C ILE A 712 1.03 -11.54 21.22
N PHE A 713 0.71 -10.25 21.29
CA PHE A 713 0.89 -9.42 22.50
C PHE A 713 -0.06 -9.83 23.61
N ALA A 714 -1.35 -10.05 23.28
CA ALA A 714 -2.31 -10.59 24.26
C ALA A 714 -1.92 -12.01 24.68
N ALA A 715 -1.41 -12.84 23.76
CA ALA A 715 -0.88 -14.15 24.09
C ALA A 715 0.25 -14.06 25.12
N GLY A 716 1.27 -13.24 24.87
CA GLY A 716 2.40 -13.06 25.78
C GLY A 716 2.02 -12.45 27.13
N VAL A 717 1.08 -11.50 27.16
CA VAL A 717 0.58 -10.91 28.43
C VAL A 717 -0.24 -11.94 29.23
N SER A 718 -1.14 -12.68 28.57
CA SER A 718 -1.99 -13.68 29.22
C SER A 718 -1.21 -14.87 29.80
N TYR A 719 0.00 -15.13 29.33
CA TYR A 719 0.90 -16.15 29.87
C TYR A 719 1.20 -15.94 31.38
N PHE A 720 1.16 -14.68 31.85
CA PHE A 720 1.44 -14.31 33.23
C PHE A 720 0.18 -13.99 34.04
N LEU A 721 -1.01 -14.05 33.48
CA LEU A 721 -2.28 -13.74 34.15
C LEU A 721 -3.06 -15.03 34.52
#